data_5aac2689de28dafcdec1dce0ad446c31
#
_entry.id   5aac2689de28dafcdec1dce0ad446c31
#
_cell.length_a   1.000
_cell.length_b   1.000
_cell.length_c   1.000
_cell.angle_alpha   90.00
_cell.angle_beta   90.00
_cell.angle_gamma   90.00
#
_symmetry.space_group_name_H-M   'P 1'
#
loop_
_entity.id
_entity.type
_entity.pdbx_description
1 polymer ?
#
loop_
_entity_poly.entity_id
_entity_poly.type
_entity_poly.pdbx_seq_one_letter_code
_entity_poly.pdbx_strand_id
1 'polypeptide(L)'
;MGGTDEIPANSEFSAAEVLGKYLRRPSLFLPLLGLTTLVLYSGSLFFDFVWDDWPQIVNNPIVRSWSNLPRAFGSDLWYHMARHQVYYRPLFVAWSMLNYALFDLQPWGWHFAALLAHVATVAAVFWLARRLGLEYWTAALAALSFALHPIHIEPVVWISAASDTMVTMFVALAFVAFLNGRDPLRTNKTAWRSLSLLLLACALLTKEMAVTFAALVAIYAWMRPLHGRNSQRRAVGAILEAIPYGLVTIAYMLLRKHALVHATGQFDPSHGVIDVIRTLPLVVSVYLQKLLVPVGLTGLYYTPYVTGAIFRQLVVPALVLGMVVAGLWYWNRQEGDSTIAFAGLWMLVGLAPALYLRNFGNGDFVRDRYVYLPSIGFAILLAMGCRRLPSIKGWSAQAVQASAVVLLCMAYVTASLAQQVYWASDLLVWRRGQALYPGNPYAEVGLSAEYSERGAHDRAIALAQKAVREHPEYAYGPLALAESYIRAGRFDEGRVWLQKIDPAYVKSEIGMATFAGLYGRMGDFDKALALCSEILTKEPNLYSALYNCGNIHFMNHQFGDAERLLSRAVELAPEQAAPKHFLGRALLEDGRNEEGQPYLRQAAALDSKVWDYHYWLGVSFEESGNMPQARAEYQQALKLNQDSTEAKIKLTALEGK
;
A
#
# COMPACT_ATOMS: atom_id res chain seq x y z
N MET A 1 -17.25 62.83 -52.47
CA MET A 1 -17.72 62.74 -51.09
C MET A 1 -17.27 61.38 -50.60
N GLY A 2 -16.23 61.36 -49.84
CA GLY A 2 -15.56 60.16 -49.39
C GLY A 2 -16.27 59.54 -48.17
N GLY A 3 -16.60 58.28 -48.27
CA GLY A 3 -16.93 57.44 -47.11
C GLY A 3 -15.67 56.65 -46.72
N THR A 4 -15.13 57.00 -45.56
CA THR A 4 -14.06 56.24 -44.96
C THR A 4 -14.65 55.04 -44.23
N ASP A 5 -14.47 53.86 -44.84
CA ASP A 5 -14.72 52.58 -44.17
C ASP A 5 -13.72 52.42 -43.03
N GLU A 6 -14.18 52.64 -41.82
CA GLU A 6 -13.45 52.28 -40.61
C GLU A 6 -13.40 50.74 -40.52
N ILE A 7 -12.22 50.16 -40.72
CA ILE A 7 -11.90 48.77 -40.42
C ILE A 7 -12.06 48.62 -38.89
N PRO A 8 -12.91 47.66 -38.41
CA PRO A 8 -13.02 47.46 -36.96
C PRO A 8 -11.68 46.93 -36.40
N ALA A 9 -11.16 47.70 -35.42
CA ALA A 9 -9.94 47.35 -34.70
C ALA A 9 -9.98 45.92 -34.22
N ASN A 10 -8.95 45.15 -34.52
CA ASN A 10 -8.71 43.79 -34.01
C ASN A 10 -8.92 43.79 -32.50
N SER A 11 -9.93 43.06 -32.03
CA SER A 11 -10.05 42.71 -30.63
C SER A 11 -8.87 41.81 -30.26
N GLU A 12 -7.81 42.39 -29.72
CA GLU A 12 -6.69 41.63 -29.13
C GLU A 12 -7.27 40.77 -28.02
N PHE A 13 -7.43 39.48 -28.29
CA PHE A 13 -7.76 38.50 -27.24
C PHE A 13 -6.69 38.58 -26.17
N SER A 14 -7.08 38.76 -24.92
CA SER A 14 -6.13 38.72 -23.80
C SER A 14 -5.40 37.37 -23.78
N ALA A 15 -4.13 37.34 -23.37
CA ALA A 15 -3.37 36.10 -23.23
C ALA A 15 -4.12 35.05 -22.40
N ALA A 16 -4.91 35.50 -21.42
CA ALA A 16 -5.75 34.64 -20.58
C ALA A 16 -6.91 33.98 -21.37
N GLU A 17 -7.55 34.70 -22.32
CA GLU A 17 -8.61 34.12 -23.16
C GLU A 17 -8.05 33.10 -24.15
N VAL A 18 -6.91 33.41 -24.74
CA VAL A 18 -6.19 32.49 -25.64
C VAL A 18 -5.79 31.23 -24.89
N LEU A 19 -5.15 31.37 -23.73
CA LEU A 19 -4.76 30.24 -22.86
C LEU A 19 -5.99 29.42 -22.44
N GLY A 20 -7.08 30.07 -22.02
CA GLY A 20 -8.32 29.43 -21.64
C GLY A 20 -8.95 28.61 -22.76
N LYS A 21 -8.86 29.09 -24.02
CA LYS A 21 -9.33 28.37 -25.21
C LYS A 21 -8.50 27.11 -25.51
N TYR A 22 -7.18 27.18 -25.34
CA TYR A 22 -6.29 26.03 -25.48
C TYR A 22 -6.48 25.00 -24.37
N LEU A 23 -6.58 25.42 -23.13
CA LEU A 23 -6.80 24.53 -21.97
C LEU A 23 -8.18 23.83 -21.99
N ARG A 24 -9.14 24.30 -22.78
CA ARG A 24 -10.40 23.58 -23.03
C ARG A 24 -10.24 22.33 -23.91
N ARG A 25 -9.04 22.05 -24.44
CA ARG A 25 -8.76 20.83 -25.20
C ARG A 25 -8.24 19.75 -24.25
N PRO A 26 -8.95 18.61 -24.07
CA PRO A 26 -8.48 17.53 -23.20
C PRO A 26 -7.08 17.00 -23.59
N SER A 27 -6.76 17.05 -24.90
CA SER A 27 -5.45 16.65 -25.44
C SER A 27 -4.28 17.52 -24.97
N LEU A 28 -4.54 18.72 -24.47
CA LEU A 28 -3.52 19.59 -23.87
C LEU A 28 -3.64 19.63 -22.34
N PHE A 29 -4.87 19.69 -21.82
CA PHE A 29 -5.12 19.78 -20.39
C PHE A 29 -4.65 18.54 -19.62
N LEU A 30 -4.99 17.33 -20.10
CA LEU A 30 -4.66 16.10 -19.38
C LEU A 30 -3.14 15.82 -19.30
N PRO A 31 -2.33 15.99 -20.36
CA PRO A 31 -0.88 15.92 -20.24
C PRO A 31 -0.29 16.95 -19.27
N LEU A 32 -0.80 18.19 -19.28
CA LEU A 32 -0.35 19.23 -18.35
C LEU A 32 -0.70 18.87 -16.90
N LEU A 33 -1.91 18.40 -16.64
CA LEU A 33 -2.34 17.91 -15.33
C LEU A 33 -1.51 16.70 -14.89
N GLY A 34 -1.24 15.76 -15.81
CA GLY A 34 -0.36 14.62 -15.57
C GLY A 34 1.05 15.06 -15.21
N LEU A 35 1.63 16.01 -15.95
CA LEU A 35 2.95 16.58 -15.64
C LEU A 35 2.97 17.26 -14.26
N THR A 36 1.95 18.05 -13.93
CA THR A 36 1.82 18.67 -12.61
C THR A 36 1.78 17.62 -11.50
N THR A 37 1.03 16.53 -11.70
CA THR A 37 0.96 15.41 -10.77
C THR A 37 2.32 14.71 -10.62
N LEU A 38 3.01 14.43 -11.74
CA LEU A 38 4.36 13.84 -11.72
C LEU A 38 5.36 14.71 -10.95
N VAL A 39 5.34 16.02 -11.19
CA VAL A 39 6.23 16.98 -10.50
C VAL A 39 5.94 17.01 -9.00
N LEU A 40 4.66 17.03 -8.59
CA LEU A 40 4.29 17.08 -7.16
C LEU A 40 4.84 15.87 -6.39
N TYR A 41 4.74 14.69 -6.96
CA TYR A 41 5.15 13.44 -6.31
C TYR A 41 6.56 12.96 -6.69
N SER A 42 7.31 13.73 -7.52
CA SER A 42 8.65 13.32 -8.00
C SER A 42 9.65 13.03 -6.88
N GLY A 43 9.47 13.64 -5.70
CA GLY A 43 10.26 13.35 -4.51
C GLY A 43 10.24 11.88 -4.10
N SER A 44 9.12 11.18 -4.34
CA SER A 44 8.99 9.76 -4.01
C SER A 44 9.94 8.85 -4.81
N LEU A 45 10.43 9.28 -5.96
CA LEU A 45 11.39 8.53 -6.77
C LEU A 45 12.73 8.28 -6.06
N PHE A 46 13.00 9.02 -4.97
CA PHE A 46 14.21 8.89 -4.16
C PHE A 46 13.96 8.18 -2.83
N PHE A 47 12.77 7.62 -2.62
CA PHE A 47 12.42 6.91 -1.40
C PHE A 47 12.78 5.43 -1.51
N ASP A 48 13.02 4.82 -0.34
CA ASP A 48 13.29 3.39 -0.22
C ASP A 48 11.97 2.59 -0.19
N PHE A 49 12.10 1.26 -0.25
CA PHE A 49 11.02 0.36 0.13
C PHE A 49 10.70 0.51 1.62
N VAL A 50 9.42 0.51 1.95
CA VAL A 50 8.97 0.69 3.33
C VAL A 50 7.88 -0.31 3.72
N TRP A 51 7.88 -0.73 4.97
CA TRP A 51 6.85 -1.53 5.62
C TRP A 51 6.52 -2.82 4.86
N ASP A 52 5.27 -2.95 4.35
CA ASP A 52 4.85 -4.14 3.60
C ASP A 52 5.57 -4.31 2.25
N ASP A 53 6.32 -3.32 1.77
CA ASP A 53 7.11 -3.46 0.54
C ASP A 53 8.20 -4.53 0.72
N TRP A 54 8.76 -4.66 1.93
CA TRP A 54 9.74 -5.69 2.23
C TRP A 54 9.18 -7.10 2.03
N PRO A 55 8.10 -7.52 2.72
CA PRO A 55 7.56 -8.86 2.53
C PRO A 55 6.80 -9.05 1.22
N GLN A 56 6.15 -8.01 0.66
CA GLN A 56 5.36 -8.18 -0.57
C GLN A 56 6.21 -8.13 -1.84
N ILE A 57 7.35 -7.46 -1.82
CA ILE A 57 8.18 -7.21 -2.99
C ILE A 57 9.60 -7.72 -2.79
N VAL A 58 10.35 -7.13 -1.84
CA VAL A 58 11.79 -7.37 -1.68
C VAL A 58 12.08 -8.82 -1.29
N ASN A 59 11.32 -9.37 -0.36
CA ASN A 59 11.49 -10.74 0.14
C ASN A 59 10.52 -11.75 -0.52
N ASN A 60 9.81 -11.35 -1.57
CA ASN A 60 8.82 -12.19 -2.23
C ASN A 60 9.38 -12.90 -3.47
N PRO A 61 9.70 -14.20 -3.40
CA PRO A 61 10.22 -14.94 -4.54
C PRO A 61 9.22 -15.08 -5.69
N ILE A 62 7.92 -14.94 -5.40
CA ILE A 62 6.87 -15.10 -6.42
C ILE A 62 6.97 -14.01 -7.48
N VAL A 63 7.28 -12.77 -7.09
CA VAL A 63 7.33 -11.65 -8.03
C VAL A 63 8.55 -11.68 -8.97
N ARG A 64 9.53 -12.57 -8.71
CA ARG A 64 10.79 -12.64 -9.44
C ARG A 64 10.69 -13.29 -10.82
N SER A 65 9.66 -14.10 -11.08
CA SER A 65 9.53 -14.84 -12.34
C SER A 65 8.08 -14.96 -12.79
N TRP A 66 7.86 -14.74 -14.09
CA TRP A 66 6.55 -14.95 -14.73
C TRP A 66 6.06 -16.40 -14.67
N SER A 67 6.95 -17.39 -14.47
CA SER A 67 6.57 -18.78 -14.25
C SER A 67 5.70 -18.98 -13.00
N ASN A 68 5.75 -18.05 -12.06
CA ASN A 68 4.94 -18.05 -10.84
C ASN A 68 3.53 -17.45 -11.04
N LEU A 69 3.20 -16.93 -12.23
CA LEU A 69 1.90 -16.31 -12.48
C LEU A 69 0.70 -17.24 -12.17
N PRO A 70 0.69 -18.54 -12.54
CA PRO A 70 -0.39 -19.45 -12.14
C PRO A 70 -0.56 -19.54 -10.62
N ARG A 71 0.54 -19.50 -9.86
CA ARG A 71 0.50 -19.51 -8.39
C ARG A 71 -0.14 -18.25 -7.83
N ALA A 72 0.13 -17.07 -8.43
CA ALA A 72 -0.50 -15.82 -8.03
C ALA A 72 -2.04 -15.85 -8.15
N PHE A 73 -2.58 -16.63 -9.10
CA PHE A 73 -4.03 -16.85 -9.26
C PHE A 73 -4.60 -17.95 -8.34
N GLY A 74 -3.75 -18.83 -7.81
CA GLY A 74 -4.15 -19.97 -6.98
C GLY A 74 -3.91 -19.78 -5.47
N SER A 75 -3.33 -18.68 -5.03
CA SER A 75 -2.96 -18.46 -3.63
C SER A 75 -3.24 -17.04 -3.15
N ASP A 76 -3.15 -16.83 -1.83
CA ASP A 76 -3.21 -15.49 -1.24
C ASP A 76 -1.91 -14.69 -1.46
N LEU A 77 -1.98 -13.38 -1.23
CA LEU A 77 -0.86 -12.45 -1.42
C LEU A 77 0.37 -12.77 -0.53
N TRP A 78 0.15 -13.39 0.64
CA TRP A 78 1.16 -13.64 1.67
C TRP A 78 1.60 -15.12 1.75
N TYR A 79 1.17 -15.93 0.80
CA TYR A 79 1.43 -17.38 0.77
C TYR A 79 2.91 -17.75 0.99
N HIS A 80 3.84 -16.98 0.42
CA HIS A 80 5.28 -17.23 0.52
C HIS A 80 5.85 -17.08 1.94
N MET A 81 5.10 -16.46 2.86
CA MET A 81 5.49 -16.25 4.26
C MET A 81 4.78 -17.21 5.23
N ALA A 82 4.06 -18.21 4.74
CA ALA A 82 3.14 -19.04 5.55
C ALA A 82 2.11 -18.21 6.34
N ARG A 83 1.85 -16.99 5.91
CA ARG A 83 0.91 -16.07 6.52
C ARG A 83 -0.38 -16.10 5.71
N HIS A 84 -1.20 -17.13 5.94
CA HIS A 84 -2.48 -17.29 5.24
C HIS A 84 -3.44 -16.17 5.61
N GLN A 85 -3.53 -15.17 4.75
CA GLN A 85 -4.38 -14.01 4.92
C GLN A 85 -5.49 -13.94 3.88
N VAL A 86 -6.51 -13.14 4.17
CA VAL A 86 -7.71 -12.99 3.35
C VAL A 86 -7.52 -12.11 2.10
N TYR A 87 -6.28 -11.86 1.65
CA TYR A 87 -5.99 -10.96 0.53
C TYR A 87 -5.69 -11.76 -0.75
N TYR A 88 -6.62 -11.71 -1.72
CA TYR A 88 -6.49 -12.33 -3.03
C TYR A 88 -6.38 -11.25 -4.11
N ARG A 89 -5.17 -11.00 -4.64
CA ARG A 89 -4.83 -9.86 -5.52
C ARG A 89 -3.92 -10.27 -6.68
N PRO A 90 -4.30 -11.22 -7.51
CA PRO A 90 -3.40 -11.77 -8.55
C PRO A 90 -2.95 -10.74 -9.57
N LEU A 91 -3.78 -9.73 -9.93
CA LEU A 91 -3.37 -8.70 -10.88
C LEU A 91 -2.36 -7.72 -10.26
N PHE A 92 -2.43 -7.46 -8.95
CA PHE A 92 -1.39 -6.70 -8.25
C PHE A 92 -0.07 -7.47 -8.21
N VAL A 93 -0.09 -8.79 -8.00
CA VAL A 93 1.11 -9.63 -8.10
C VAL A 93 1.68 -9.62 -9.52
N ALA A 94 0.84 -9.73 -10.55
CA ALA A 94 1.28 -9.62 -11.94
C ALA A 94 1.89 -8.23 -12.27
N TRP A 95 1.33 -7.15 -11.73
CA TRP A 95 1.91 -5.81 -11.81
C TRP A 95 3.27 -5.76 -11.10
N SER A 96 3.42 -6.41 -9.96
CA SER A 96 4.69 -6.51 -9.24
C SER A 96 5.73 -7.30 -10.05
N MET A 97 5.34 -8.41 -10.71
CA MET A 97 6.22 -9.15 -11.62
C MET A 97 6.69 -8.29 -12.81
N LEU A 98 5.79 -7.46 -13.36
CA LEU A 98 6.15 -6.52 -14.44
C LEU A 98 7.18 -5.49 -13.97
N ASN A 99 6.96 -4.89 -12.79
CA ASN A 99 7.88 -3.92 -12.23
C ASN A 99 9.24 -4.55 -11.92
N TYR A 100 9.26 -5.75 -11.36
CA TYR A 100 10.50 -6.48 -11.15
C TYR A 100 11.25 -6.74 -12.47
N ALA A 101 10.55 -7.19 -13.51
CA ALA A 101 11.16 -7.42 -14.83
C ALA A 101 11.73 -6.15 -15.48
N LEU A 102 11.15 -4.96 -15.21
CA LEU A 102 11.58 -3.69 -15.79
C LEU A 102 12.64 -2.98 -14.95
N PHE A 103 12.57 -3.08 -13.64
CA PHE A 103 13.33 -2.24 -12.72
C PHE A 103 14.12 -3.03 -11.68
N ASP A 104 14.03 -4.36 -11.68
CA ASP A 104 14.58 -5.20 -10.61
C ASP A 104 14.12 -4.69 -9.23
N LEU A 105 14.98 -4.66 -8.23
CA LEU A 105 14.74 -4.05 -6.90
C LEU A 105 15.21 -2.60 -6.82
N GLN A 106 15.10 -1.84 -7.91
CA GLN A 106 15.38 -0.40 -7.88
C GLN A 106 14.13 0.38 -7.46
N PRO A 107 14.06 0.95 -6.24
CA PRO A 107 12.83 1.53 -5.70
C PRO A 107 12.23 2.62 -6.60
N TRP A 108 13.08 3.44 -7.25
CA TRP A 108 12.63 4.53 -8.11
C TRP A 108 11.67 4.07 -9.23
N GLY A 109 11.92 2.91 -9.82
CA GLY A 109 11.09 2.38 -10.90
C GLY A 109 9.70 1.96 -10.42
N TRP A 110 9.62 1.39 -9.23
CA TRP A 110 8.37 0.98 -8.58
C TRP A 110 7.53 2.20 -8.19
N HIS A 111 8.16 3.23 -7.60
CA HIS A 111 7.48 4.50 -7.33
C HIS A 111 7.00 5.17 -8.62
N PHE A 112 7.81 5.15 -9.69
CA PHE A 112 7.41 5.69 -10.98
C PHE A 112 6.18 4.97 -11.55
N ALA A 113 6.13 3.65 -11.50
CA ALA A 113 4.97 2.87 -11.96
C ALA A 113 3.71 3.13 -11.13
N ALA A 114 3.83 3.26 -9.79
CA ALA A 114 2.72 3.65 -8.92
C ALA A 114 2.22 5.06 -9.24
N LEU A 115 3.12 5.99 -9.50
CA LEU A 115 2.79 7.36 -9.89
C LEU A 115 2.08 7.42 -11.26
N LEU A 116 2.49 6.61 -12.24
CA LEU A 116 1.78 6.50 -13.51
C LEU A 116 0.34 5.99 -13.32
N ALA A 117 0.12 5.03 -12.41
CA ALA A 117 -1.22 4.56 -12.07
C ALA A 117 -2.08 5.70 -11.47
N HIS A 118 -1.49 6.57 -10.63
CA HIS A 118 -2.18 7.75 -10.11
C HIS A 118 -2.52 8.75 -11.22
N VAL A 119 -1.60 9.08 -12.12
CA VAL A 119 -1.85 9.96 -13.28
C VAL A 119 -2.98 9.42 -14.15
N ALA A 120 -3.00 8.11 -14.41
CA ALA A 120 -4.09 7.48 -15.16
C ALA A 120 -5.43 7.57 -14.40
N THR A 121 -5.41 7.43 -13.07
CA THR A 121 -6.60 7.63 -12.23
C THR A 121 -7.13 9.06 -12.32
N VAL A 122 -6.25 10.06 -12.25
CA VAL A 122 -6.60 11.48 -12.40
C VAL A 122 -7.30 11.74 -13.75
N ALA A 123 -6.78 11.17 -14.83
CA ALA A 123 -7.42 11.25 -16.15
C ALA A 123 -8.79 10.55 -16.17
N ALA A 124 -8.91 9.39 -15.51
CA ALA A 124 -10.18 8.67 -15.37
C ALA A 124 -11.22 9.48 -14.59
N VAL A 125 -10.82 10.17 -13.52
CA VAL A 125 -11.69 11.08 -12.74
C VAL A 125 -12.20 12.23 -13.61
N PHE A 126 -11.35 12.84 -14.42
CA PHE A 126 -11.78 13.88 -15.38
C PHE A 126 -12.88 13.35 -16.29
N TRP A 127 -12.64 12.22 -16.97
CA TRP A 127 -13.61 11.64 -17.89
C TRP A 127 -14.88 11.17 -17.18
N LEU A 128 -14.78 10.63 -15.98
CA LEU A 128 -15.94 10.25 -15.17
C LEU A 128 -16.81 11.48 -14.85
N ALA A 129 -16.20 12.56 -14.38
CA ALA A 129 -16.90 13.82 -14.09
C ALA A 129 -17.59 14.37 -15.35
N ARG A 130 -16.89 14.34 -16.50
CA ARG A 130 -17.49 14.73 -17.80
C ARG A 130 -18.68 13.87 -18.18
N ARG A 131 -18.61 12.56 -17.95
CA ARG A 131 -19.68 11.60 -18.28
C ARG A 131 -20.85 11.68 -17.29
N LEU A 132 -20.63 12.14 -16.08
CA LEU A 132 -21.70 12.45 -15.12
C LEU A 132 -22.46 13.75 -15.46
N GLY A 133 -21.99 14.52 -16.45
CA GLY A 133 -22.64 15.73 -16.96
C GLY A 133 -22.04 17.04 -16.46
N LEU A 134 -20.89 17.00 -15.73
CA LEU A 134 -20.25 18.23 -15.27
C LEU A 134 -19.68 19.02 -16.47
N GLU A 135 -19.76 20.34 -16.39
CA GLU A 135 -19.07 21.23 -17.33
C GLU A 135 -17.57 20.99 -17.32
N TYR A 136 -16.91 21.39 -18.42
CA TYR A 136 -15.48 21.16 -18.62
C TYR A 136 -14.63 21.62 -17.43
N TRP A 137 -14.78 22.88 -17.01
CA TRP A 137 -13.97 23.44 -15.93
C TRP A 137 -14.29 22.87 -14.54
N THR A 138 -15.54 22.45 -14.32
CA THR A 138 -15.90 21.74 -13.08
C THR A 138 -15.27 20.35 -13.04
N ALA A 139 -15.28 19.64 -14.17
CA ALA A 139 -14.60 18.34 -14.28
C ALA A 139 -13.07 18.49 -14.19
N ALA A 140 -12.50 19.54 -14.77
CA ALA A 140 -11.09 19.87 -14.64
C ALA A 140 -10.69 20.16 -13.19
N LEU A 141 -11.51 20.91 -12.48
CA LEU A 141 -11.28 21.20 -11.05
C LEU A 141 -11.43 19.94 -10.18
N ALA A 142 -12.39 19.07 -10.47
CA ALA A 142 -12.52 17.78 -9.78
C ALA A 142 -11.25 16.92 -9.97
N ALA A 143 -10.75 16.80 -11.20
CA ALA A 143 -9.53 16.07 -11.49
C ALA A 143 -8.29 16.72 -10.86
N LEU A 144 -8.18 18.04 -10.89
CA LEU A 144 -7.07 18.80 -10.27
C LEU A 144 -7.09 18.64 -8.74
N SER A 145 -8.25 18.80 -8.10
CA SER A 145 -8.36 18.61 -6.65
C SER A 145 -8.04 17.18 -6.24
N PHE A 146 -8.47 16.19 -7.02
CA PHE A 146 -8.09 14.78 -6.81
C PHE A 146 -6.57 14.58 -6.97
N ALA A 147 -5.96 15.15 -8.02
CA ALA A 147 -4.52 15.01 -8.27
C ALA A 147 -3.65 15.55 -7.13
N LEU A 148 -4.08 16.67 -6.52
CA LEU A 148 -3.28 17.42 -5.54
C LEU A 148 -3.61 17.06 -4.08
N HIS A 149 -4.68 16.31 -3.82
CA HIS A 149 -5.18 16.11 -2.46
C HIS A 149 -4.19 15.34 -1.58
N PRO A 150 -3.76 15.88 -0.42
CA PRO A 150 -2.72 15.26 0.42
C PRO A 150 -3.08 13.87 0.96
N ILE A 151 -4.35 13.52 1.05
CA ILE A 151 -4.79 12.19 1.50
C ILE A 151 -4.35 11.07 0.56
N HIS A 152 -3.95 11.42 -0.66
CA HIS A 152 -3.49 10.45 -1.66
C HIS A 152 -2.00 10.08 -1.51
N ILE A 153 -1.29 10.67 -0.53
CA ILE A 153 0.14 10.38 -0.32
C ILE A 153 0.36 8.89 -0.03
N GLU A 154 -0.37 8.32 0.92
CA GLU A 154 -0.24 6.90 1.26
C GLU A 154 -0.44 5.99 0.04
N PRO A 155 -1.56 6.04 -0.72
CA PRO A 155 -1.78 5.16 -1.87
C PRO A 155 -0.88 5.44 -3.09
N VAL A 156 -0.24 6.61 -3.17
CA VAL A 156 0.60 7.00 -4.31
C VAL A 156 2.08 6.76 -4.03
N VAL A 157 2.53 7.09 -2.82
CA VAL A 157 3.95 7.07 -2.45
C VAL A 157 4.36 5.71 -1.89
N TRP A 158 3.50 5.02 -1.16
CA TRP A 158 3.78 3.68 -0.67
C TRP A 158 3.47 2.62 -1.75
N ILE A 159 4.49 1.87 -2.19
CA ILE A 159 4.40 0.96 -3.34
C ILE A 159 3.37 -0.15 -3.12
N SER A 160 3.33 -0.78 -1.95
CA SER A 160 2.34 -1.82 -1.62
C SER A 160 0.89 -1.31 -1.65
N ALA A 161 0.69 0.01 -1.48
CA ALA A 161 -0.62 0.63 -1.61
C ALA A 161 -0.99 0.99 -3.06
N ALA A 162 -0.13 0.77 -4.06
CA ALA A 162 -0.45 0.98 -5.47
C ALA A 162 -1.68 0.17 -5.93
N SER A 163 -2.01 -0.93 -5.22
CA SER A 163 -3.27 -1.64 -5.43
C SER A 163 -4.51 -0.75 -5.26
N ASP A 164 -4.45 0.30 -4.43
CA ASP A 164 -5.54 1.28 -4.25
C ASP A 164 -5.66 2.24 -5.43
N THR A 165 -4.54 2.70 -5.97
CA THR A 165 -4.53 3.54 -7.18
C THR A 165 -5.04 2.76 -8.39
N MET A 166 -4.57 1.51 -8.58
CA MET A 166 -4.96 0.65 -9.68
C MET A 166 -6.45 0.28 -9.63
N VAL A 167 -6.96 -0.17 -8.49
CA VAL A 167 -8.39 -0.52 -8.36
C VAL A 167 -9.28 0.68 -8.64
N THR A 168 -8.90 1.86 -8.15
CA THR A 168 -9.66 3.09 -8.36
C THR A 168 -9.64 3.51 -9.84
N MET A 169 -8.50 3.40 -10.50
CA MET A 169 -8.37 3.62 -11.95
C MET A 169 -9.34 2.70 -12.72
N PHE A 170 -9.28 1.39 -12.45
CA PHE A 170 -10.13 0.43 -13.14
C PHE A 170 -11.61 0.65 -12.86
N VAL A 171 -12.01 0.95 -11.61
CA VAL A 171 -13.39 1.26 -11.23
C VAL A 171 -13.88 2.53 -11.94
N ALA A 172 -13.09 3.60 -11.95
CA ALA A 172 -13.46 4.85 -12.64
C ALA A 172 -13.61 4.64 -14.15
N LEU A 173 -12.66 3.94 -14.79
CA LEU A 173 -12.70 3.61 -16.21
C LEU A 173 -13.86 2.65 -16.54
N ALA A 174 -14.13 1.65 -15.69
CA ALA A 174 -15.28 0.75 -15.84
C ALA A 174 -16.59 1.53 -15.78
N PHE A 175 -16.70 2.51 -14.88
CA PHE A 175 -17.89 3.35 -14.78
C PHE A 175 -18.04 4.29 -15.98
N VAL A 176 -16.95 4.87 -16.49
CA VAL A 176 -16.94 5.63 -17.76
C VAL A 176 -17.42 4.75 -18.91
N ALA A 177 -16.93 3.52 -19.01
CA ALA A 177 -17.36 2.57 -20.03
C ALA A 177 -18.84 2.18 -19.87
N PHE A 178 -19.33 1.96 -18.64
CA PHE A 178 -20.74 1.74 -18.35
C PHE A 178 -21.60 2.91 -18.85
N LEU A 179 -21.23 4.16 -18.54
CA LEU A 179 -21.95 5.34 -18.98
C LEU A 179 -21.94 5.47 -20.51
N ASN A 180 -20.85 5.16 -21.18
CA ASN A 180 -20.78 5.11 -22.64
C ASN A 180 -21.70 4.03 -23.22
N GLY A 181 -21.81 2.86 -22.58
CA GLY A 181 -22.72 1.79 -22.98
C GLY A 181 -24.21 2.11 -22.78
N ARG A 182 -24.53 3.12 -21.96
CA ARG A 182 -25.89 3.65 -21.76
C ARG A 182 -26.24 4.81 -22.69
N ASP A 183 -25.25 5.47 -23.27
CA ASP A 183 -25.45 6.65 -24.11
C ASP A 183 -26.24 6.27 -25.40
N PRO A 184 -27.44 6.82 -25.63
CA PRO A 184 -28.25 6.49 -26.79
C PRO A 184 -27.59 6.88 -28.13
N LEU A 185 -26.71 7.88 -28.11
CA LEU A 185 -25.99 8.38 -29.30
C LEU A 185 -24.81 7.51 -29.71
N ARG A 186 -24.40 6.56 -28.91
CA ARG A 186 -23.29 5.65 -29.21
C ARG A 186 -23.75 4.45 -30.02
N THR A 187 -23.02 4.12 -31.10
CA THR A 187 -23.30 2.94 -31.93
C THR A 187 -22.76 1.64 -31.33
N ASN A 188 -21.60 1.69 -30.65
CA ASN A 188 -20.89 0.52 -30.15
C ASN A 188 -21.20 0.22 -28.65
N LYS A 189 -22.49 0.21 -28.27
CA LYS A 189 -22.92 0.03 -26.87
C LYS A 189 -22.45 -1.28 -26.27
N THR A 190 -22.50 -2.38 -27.04
CA THR A 190 -22.07 -3.71 -26.58
C THR A 190 -20.58 -3.69 -26.26
N ALA A 191 -19.74 -3.12 -27.13
CA ALA A 191 -18.29 -3.03 -26.90
C ALA A 191 -17.97 -2.24 -25.59
N TRP A 192 -18.68 -1.13 -25.35
CA TRP A 192 -18.52 -0.37 -24.11
C TRP A 192 -18.97 -1.14 -22.87
N ARG A 193 -20.07 -1.91 -22.94
CA ARG A 193 -20.52 -2.77 -21.85
C ARG A 193 -19.52 -3.89 -21.58
N SER A 194 -19.02 -4.57 -22.62
CA SER A 194 -17.99 -5.60 -22.50
C SER A 194 -16.70 -5.03 -21.89
N LEU A 195 -16.26 -3.85 -22.33
CA LEU A 195 -15.11 -3.15 -21.75
C LEU A 195 -15.33 -2.83 -20.26
N SER A 196 -16.54 -2.38 -19.89
CA SER A 196 -16.89 -2.11 -18.49
C SER A 196 -16.78 -3.36 -17.62
N LEU A 197 -17.27 -4.51 -18.09
CA LEU A 197 -17.17 -5.79 -17.39
C LEU A 197 -15.72 -6.28 -17.27
N LEU A 198 -14.92 -6.13 -18.33
CA LEU A 198 -13.50 -6.47 -18.32
C LEU A 198 -12.73 -5.62 -17.32
N LEU A 199 -12.96 -4.29 -17.31
CA LEU A 199 -12.31 -3.37 -16.38
C LEU A 199 -12.73 -3.66 -14.92
N LEU A 200 -13.99 -4.06 -14.68
CA LEU A 200 -14.42 -4.54 -13.36
C LEU A 200 -13.68 -5.82 -12.95
N ALA A 201 -13.52 -6.78 -13.86
CA ALA A 201 -12.75 -7.99 -13.58
C ALA A 201 -11.29 -7.65 -13.20
N CYS A 202 -10.65 -6.74 -13.94
CA CYS A 202 -9.32 -6.21 -13.60
C CYS A 202 -9.31 -5.52 -12.22
N ALA A 203 -10.32 -4.73 -11.90
CA ALA A 203 -10.45 -4.07 -10.60
C ALA A 203 -10.54 -5.08 -9.46
N LEU A 204 -11.41 -6.10 -9.58
CA LEU A 204 -11.60 -7.15 -8.58
C LEU A 204 -10.34 -7.98 -8.37
N LEU A 205 -9.64 -8.35 -9.44
CA LEU A 205 -8.37 -9.08 -9.37
C LEU A 205 -7.21 -8.23 -8.83
N THR A 206 -7.38 -6.91 -8.77
CA THR A 206 -6.41 -5.98 -8.16
C THR A 206 -6.66 -5.82 -6.66
N LYS A 207 -7.91 -5.56 -6.26
CA LYS A 207 -8.28 -5.35 -4.86
C LYS A 207 -9.78 -5.53 -4.62
N GLU A 208 -10.11 -6.11 -3.48
CA GLU A 208 -11.47 -6.44 -3.03
C GLU A 208 -12.43 -5.24 -2.92
N MET A 209 -11.92 -4.01 -2.84
CA MET A 209 -12.75 -2.78 -2.78
C MET A 209 -13.71 -2.64 -3.99
N ALA A 210 -13.38 -3.23 -5.13
CA ALA A 210 -14.18 -3.18 -6.35
C ALA A 210 -15.53 -3.92 -6.26
N VAL A 211 -15.78 -4.73 -5.22
CA VAL A 211 -17.08 -5.41 -5.00
C VAL A 211 -18.25 -4.44 -4.92
N THR A 212 -17.98 -3.19 -4.58
CA THR A 212 -18.97 -2.11 -4.50
C THR A 212 -19.49 -1.63 -5.85
N PHE A 213 -18.84 -2.00 -6.95
CA PHE A 213 -19.15 -1.49 -8.29
C PHE A 213 -20.59 -1.80 -8.73
N ALA A 214 -21.08 -3.02 -8.50
CA ALA A 214 -22.45 -3.39 -8.85
C ALA A 214 -23.48 -2.53 -8.12
N ALA A 215 -23.23 -2.17 -6.85
CA ALA A 215 -24.08 -1.26 -6.10
C ALA A 215 -24.06 0.16 -6.68
N LEU A 216 -22.88 0.68 -7.07
CA LEU A 216 -22.76 1.99 -7.73
C LEU A 216 -23.54 2.03 -9.04
N VAL A 217 -23.49 0.97 -9.85
CA VAL A 217 -24.28 0.83 -11.08
C VAL A 217 -25.79 0.84 -10.77
N ALA A 218 -26.22 0.04 -9.79
CA ALA A 218 -27.64 -0.03 -9.40
C ALA A 218 -28.15 1.33 -8.92
N ILE A 219 -27.41 2.02 -8.05
CA ILE A 219 -27.74 3.35 -7.53
C ILE A 219 -27.85 4.36 -8.68
N TYR A 220 -26.85 4.40 -9.56
CA TYR A 220 -26.88 5.33 -10.70
C TYR A 220 -28.05 5.05 -11.63
N ALA A 221 -28.30 3.78 -11.98
CA ALA A 221 -29.39 3.38 -12.86
C ALA A 221 -30.76 3.69 -12.24
N TRP A 222 -30.90 3.55 -10.92
CA TRP A 222 -32.14 3.92 -10.20
C TRP A 222 -32.37 5.43 -10.16
N MET A 223 -31.30 6.21 -9.96
CA MET A 223 -31.38 7.68 -9.92
C MET A 223 -31.61 8.28 -11.32
N ARG A 224 -31.03 7.68 -12.36
CA ARG A 224 -31.12 8.11 -13.77
C ARG A 224 -31.66 6.99 -14.67
N PRO A 225 -32.96 6.63 -14.56
CA PRO A 225 -33.51 5.49 -15.29
C PRO A 225 -33.57 5.75 -16.80
N LEU A 226 -33.26 4.71 -17.60
CA LEU A 226 -33.44 4.74 -19.06
C LEU A 226 -34.93 4.67 -19.46
N HIS A 227 -35.76 3.95 -18.69
CA HIS A 227 -37.14 3.69 -18.98
C HIS A 227 -38.01 3.82 -17.71
N GLY A 228 -39.17 4.53 -17.87
CA GLY A 228 -40.23 4.51 -16.87
C GLY A 228 -40.09 5.50 -15.71
N ARG A 229 -41.19 6.18 -15.37
CA ARG A 229 -41.29 7.09 -14.22
C ARG A 229 -41.78 6.40 -12.94
N ASN A 230 -42.35 5.19 -13.02
CA ASN A 230 -42.83 4.43 -11.87
C ASN A 230 -41.64 3.85 -11.07
N SER A 231 -41.70 3.99 -9.73
CA SER A 231 -40.68 3.53 -8.79
C SER A 231 -40.31 2.04 -8.97
N GLN A 232 -41.32 1.20 -9.18
CA GLN A 232 -41.14 -0.23 -9.36
C GLN A 232 -40.36 -0.59 -10.64
N ARG A 233 -40.69 0.08 -11.77
CA ARG A 233 -39.96 -0.10 -13.04
C ARG A 233 -38.52 0.43 -12.96
N ARG A 234 -38.30 1.51 -12.18
CA ARG A 234 -36.96 2.02 -11.91
C ARG A 234 -36.09 1.00 -11.15
N ALA A 235 -36.64 0.41 -10.09
CA ALA A 235 -35.97 -0.59 -9.28
C ALA A 235 -35.61 -1.82 -10.12
N VAL A 236 -36.55 -2.37 -10.89
CA VAL A 236 -36.32 -3.50 -11.77
C VAL A 236 -35.26 -3.16 -12.82
N GLY A 237 -35.32 -2.01 -13.48
CA GLY A 237 -34.33 -1.57 -14.46
C GLY A 237 -32.93 -1.43 -13.87
N ALA A 238 -32.81 -0.87 -12.67
CA ALA A 238 -31.54 -0.73 -11.95
C ALA A 238 -30.94 -2.10 -11.60
N ILE A 239 -31.75 -3.04 -11.13
CA ILE A 239 -31.31 -4.41 -10.84
C ILE A 239 -30.84 -5.10 -12.12
N LEU A 240 -31.60 -5.04 -13.20
CA LEU A 240 -31.23 -5.66 -14.47
C LEU A 240 -29.92 -5.10 -15.04
N GLU A 241 -29.65 -3.80 -14.90
CA GLU A 241 -28.40 -3.20 -15.32
C GLU A 241 -27.22 -3.63 -14.41
N ALA A 242 -27.46 -3.90 -13.12
CA ALA A 242 -26.43 -4.32 -12.17
C ALA A 242 -26.11 -5.84 -12.22
N ILE A 243 -27.04 -6.69 -12.69
CA ILE A 243 -26.86 -8.16 -12.74
C ILE A 243 -25.54 -8.58 -13.41
N PRO A 244 -25.15 -8.10 -14.61
CA PRO A 244 -23.91 -8.54 -15.23
C PRO A 244 -22.67 -8.27 -14.36
N TYR A 245 -22.64 -7.15 -13.66
CA TYR A 245 -21.57 -6.76 -12.74
C TYR A 245 -21.59 -7.60 -11.46
N GLY A 246 -22.79 -7.91 -10.95
CA GLY A 246 -22.98 -8.83 -9.84
C GLY A 246 -22.46 -10.24 -10.17
N LEU A 247 -22.72 -10.74 -11.38
CA LEU A 247 -22.20 -12.05 -11.83
C LEU A 247 -20.68 -12.08 -11.91
N VAL A 248 -20.03 -11.04 -12.43
CA VAL A 248 -18.56 -10.92 -12.42
C VAL A 248 -18.02 -10.89 -10.98
N THR A 249 -18.69 -10.18 -10.08
CA THR A 249 -18.32 -10.14 -8.66
C THR A 249 -18.47 -11.51 -8.00
N ILE A 250 -19.55 -12.25 -8.27
CA ILE A 250 -19.73 -13.62 -7.77
C ILE A 250 -18.64 -14.55 -8.30
N ALA A 251 -18.34 -14.49 -9.60
CA ALA A 251 -17.25 -15.28 -10.18
C ALA A 251 -15.90 -15.01 -9.48
N TYR A 252 -15.57 -13.74 -9.23
CA TYR A 252 -14.40 -13.37 -8.45
C TYR A 252 -14.45 -13.93 -7.02
N MET A 253 -15.60 -13.87 -6.34
CA MET A 253 -15.73 -14.40 -4.98
C MET A 253 -15.53 -15.93 -4.92
N LEU A 254 -15.95 -16.65 -5.97
CA LEU A 254 -15.71 -18.10 -6.08
C LEU A 254 -14.23 -18.41 -6.31
N LEU A 255 -13.57 -17.66 -7.20
CA LEU A 255 -12.11 -17.77 -7.41
C LEU A 255 -11.35 -17.47 -6.12
N ARG A 256 -11.69 -16.35 -5.45
CA ARG A 256 -11.11 -15.96 -4.18
C ARG A 256 -11.30 -17.03 -3.11
N LYS A 257 -12.50 -17.60 -2.98
CA LYS A 257 -12.77 -18.68 -2.02
C LYS A 257 -11.89 -19.91 -2.30
N HIS A 258 -11.68 -20.25 -3.55
CA HIS A 258 -10.81 -21.38 -3.94
C HIS A 258 -9.34 -21.10 -3.59
N ALA A 259 -8.84 -19.90 -3.87
CA ALA A 259 -7.46 -19.50 -3.58
C ALA A 259 -7.18 -19.35 -2.07
N LEU A 260 -8.20 -19.07 -1.26
CA LEU A 260 -8.10 -18.81 0.19
C LEU A 260 -8.56 -20.00 1.06
N VAL A 261 -8.49 -21.23 0.57
CA VAL A 261 -8.94 -22.43 1.32
C VAL A 261 -8.25 -22.57 2.70
N HIS A 262 -7.01 -22.10 2.82
CA HIS A 262 -6.23 -22.17 4.06
C HIS A 262 -6.19 -20.84 4.83
N ALA A 263 -6.92 -19.80 4.37
CA ALA A 263 -6.87 -18.48 5.02
C ALA A 263 -7.62 -18.50 6.35
N THR A 264 -6.90 -18.32 7.43
CA THR A 264 -7.45 -18.05 8.75
C THR A 264 -7.63 -16.53 8.89
N GLY A 265 -8.86 -16.04 8.77
CA GLY A 265 -9.15 -14.64 9.05
C GLY A 265 -8.79 -14.30 10.50
N GLN A 266 -8.04 -13.23 10.72
CA GLN A 266 -7.87 -12.68 12.07
C GLN A 266 -9.21 -12.05 12.48
N PHE A 267 -10.07 -12.84 13.08
CA PHE A 267 -11.23 -12.31 13.79
C PHE A 267 -10.76 -11.95 15.21
N ASP A 268 -10.88 -10.69 15.57
CA ASP A 268 -10.81 -10.30 16.98
C ASP A 268 -12.14 -10.69 17.67
N PRO A 269 -12.20 -11.79 18.44
CA PRO A 269 -13.43 -12.22 19.09
C PRO A 269 -13.77 -11.36 20.33
N SER A 270 -12.88 -10.49 20.78
CA SER A 270 -13.02 -9.72 22.01
C SER A 270 -14.07 -8.62 21.94
N HIS A 271 -14.46 -8.19 20.71
CA HIS A 271 -15.41 -7.11 20.51
C HIS A 271 -16.68 -7.57 19.77
N GLY A 272 -17.84 -7.21 20.32
CA GLY A 272 -19.16 -7.54 19.78
C GLY A 272 -19.59 -6.68 18.60
N VAL A 273 -20.67 -7.08 17.94
CA VAL A 273 -21.31 -6.30 16.86
C VAL A 273 -21.71 -4.90 17.33
N ILE A 274 -22.08 -4.76 18.59
CA ILE A 274 -22.48 -3.48 19.20
C ILE A 274 -21.30 -2.51 19.22
N ASP A 275 -20.10 -2.96 19.55
CA ASP A 275 -18.90 -2.12 19.60
C ASP A 275 -18.52 -1.65 18.20
N VAL A 276 -18.66 -2.53 17.20
CA VAL A 276 -18.51 -2.15 15.77
C VAL A 276 -19.49 -1.04 15.42
N ILE A 277 -20.81 -1.23 15.66
CA ILE A 277 -21.84 -0.25 15.31
C ILE A 277 -21.58 1.10 16.01
N ARG A 278 -21.17 1.10 17.27
CA ARG A 278 -20.84 2.32 18.03
C ARG A 278 -19.61 3.04 17.48
N THR A 279 -18.67 2.30 16.90
CA THR A 279 -17.40 2.86 16.39
C THR A 279 -17.53 3.42 14.98
N LEU A 280 -18.49 2.92 14.16
CA LEU A 280 -18.65 3.36 12.77
C LEU A 280 -18.80 4.89 12.60
N PRO A 281 -19.63 5.62 13.39
CA PRO A 281 -19.75 7.06 13.24
C PRO A 281 -18.42 7.80 13.47
N LEU A 282 -17.63 7.35 14.46
CA LEU A 282 -16.30 7.92 14.71
C LEU A 282 -15.37 7.70 13.51
N VAL A 283 -15.25 6.49 13.01
CA VAL A 283 -14.37 6.15 11.88
C VAL A 283 -14.75 6.94 10.63
N VAL A 284 -16.05 6.99 10.28
CA VAL A 284 -16.53 7.77 9.12
C VAL A 284 -16.27 9.26 9.29
N SER A 285 -16.46 9.80 10.51
CA SER A 285 -16.19 11.22 10.79
C SER A 285 -14.71 11.55 10.70
N VAL A 286 -13.80 10.65 11.11
CA VAL A 286 -12.35 10.82 10.94
C VAL A 286 -12.00 10.88 9.46
N TYR A 287 -12.53 9.99 8.63
CA TYR A 287 -12.31 10.03 7.17
C TYR A 287 -12.81 11.34 6.55
N LEU A 288 -14.01 11.78 6.94
CA LEU A 288 -14.57 13.04 6.46
C LEU A 288 -13.70 14.23 6.88
N GLN A 289 -13.23 14.24 8.13
CA GLN A 289 -12.31 15.25 8.63
C GLN A 289 -11.02 15.30 7.81
N LYS A 290 -10.42 14.14 7.50
CA LYS A 290 -9.17 14.07 6.72
C LYS A 290 -9.37 14.48 5.25
N LEU A 291 -10.53 14.24 4.68
CA LEU A 291 -10.89 14.77 3.34
C LEU A 291 -11.06 16.29 3.35
N LEU A 292 -11.68 16.85 4.38
CA LEU A 292 -11.92 18.30 4.49
C LEU A 292 -10.67 19.06 4.93
N VAL A 293 -9.91 18.50 5.87
CA VAL A 293 -8.74 19.10 6.49
C VAL A 293 -7.61 18.06 6.53
N PRO A 294 -6.85 17.93 5.42
CA PRO A 294 -5.83 16.88 5.26
C PRO A 294 -4.53 17.19 6.01
N VAL A 295 -4.62 17.31 7.34
CA VAL A 295 -3.48 17.52 8.23
C VAL A 295 -3.31 16.35 9.19
N GLY A 296 -2.07 16.12 9.65
CA GLY A 296 -1.77 15.00 10.54
C GLY A 296 -2.06 13.64 9.89
N LEU A 297 -1.73 13.50 8.59
CA LEU A 297 -1.87 12.23 7.87
C LEU A 297 -0.74 11.27 8.26
N THR A 298 -1.07 9.99 8.30
CA THR A 298 -0.14 8.91 8.64
C THR A 298 -0.70 7.55 8.20
N GLY A 299 0.15 6.58 7.93
CA GLY A 299 -0.28 5.18 7.78
C GLY A 299 -0.64 4.49 9.10
N LEU A 300 -0.50 5.16 10.25
CA LEU A 300 -0.57 4.56 11.58
C LEU A 300 -1.51 5.33 12.51
N TYR A 301 -2.78 5.39 12.14
CA TYR A 301 -3.82 5.93 13.03
C TYR A 301 -4.07 4.96 14.20
N TYR A 302 -4.47 5.52 15.33
CA TYR A 302 -4.94 4.72 16.46
C TYR A 302 -6.36 5.15 16.84
N THR A 303 -7.31 4.32 16.50
CA THR A 303 -8.75 4.58 16.67
C THR A 303 -9.41 3.34 17.31
N PRO A 304 -9.28 3.13 18.61
CA PRO A 304 -9.80 1.93 19.29
C PRO A 304 -11.34 1.88 19.24
N TYR A 305 -11.90 0.70 19.55
CA TYR A 305 -13.35 0.53 19.68
C TYR A 305 -13.93 1.48 20.73
N VAL A 306 -15.13 2.00 20.44
CA VAL A 306 -15.88 2.87 21.35
C VAL A 306 -16.56 2.01 22.42
N THR A 307 -15.90 1.85 23.56
CA THR A 307 -16.40 1.14 24.74
C THR A 307 -16.85 2.09 25.85
N GLY A 308 -16.36 3.36 25.83
CA GLY A 308 -16.70 4.44 26.77
C GLY A 308 -16.88 5.75 26.05
N ALA A 309 -16.99 6.87 26.78
CA ALA A 309 -17.11 8.23 26.24
C ALA A 309 -18.16 8.37 25.09
N ILE A 310 -19.29 7.68 25.22
CA ILE A 310 -20.32 7.52 24.18
C ILE A 310 -20.75 8.86 23.59
N PHE A 311 -20.91 9.89 24.41
CA PHE A 311 -21.32 11.20 23.92
C PHE A 311 -20.31 11.78 22.90
N ARG A 312 -19.02 11.81 23.24
CA ARG A 312 -17.97 12.39 22.41
C ARG A 312 -17.61 11.53 21.20
N GLN A 313 -17.59 10.21 21.36
CA GLN A 313 -17.09 9.30 20.35
C GLN A 313 -18.19 8.68 19.46
N LEU A 314 -19.44 8.74 19.87
CA LEU A 314 -20.57 8.23 19.09
C LEU A 314 -21.56 9.34 18.74
N VAL A 315 -22.13 10.05 19.76
CA VAL A 315 -23.25 10.98 19.51
C VAL A 315 -22.81 12.19 18.67
N VAL A 316 -21.70 12.84 19.03
CA VAL A 316 -21.18 13.99 18.28
C VAL A 316 -20.82 13.62 16.84
N PRO A 317 -20.04 12.54 16.56
CA PRO A 317 -19.80 12.10 15.19
C PRO A 317 -21.09 11.78 14.41
N ALA A 318 -22.06 11.09 15.03
CA ALA A 318 -23.33 10.77 14.38
C ALA A 318 -24.12 12.03 14.00
N LEU A 319 -24.15 13.04 14.88
CA LEU A 319 -24.79 14.33 14.59
C LEU A 319 -24.10 15.07 13.45
N VAL A 320 -22.77 15.11 13.45
CA VAL A 320 -21.99 15.73 12.36
C VAL A 320 -22.30 15.05 11.02
N LEU A 321 -22.28 13.71 10.98
CA LEU A 321 -22.64 12.96 9.78
C LEU A 321 -24.08 13.20 9.34
N GLY A 322 -25.02 13.26 10.30
CA GLY A 322 -26.41 13.63 10.03
C GLY A 322 -26.55 15.02 9.40
N MET A 323 -25.82 16.02 9.90
CA MET A 323 -25.78 17.36 9.31
C MET A 323 -25.20 17.36 7.88
N VAL A 324 -24.13 16.59 7.64
CA VAL A 324 -23.55 16.45 6.29
C VAL A 324 -24.56 15.84 5.32
N VAL A 325 -25.23 14.76 5.71
CA VAL A 325 -26.27 14.11 4.89
C VAL A 325 -27.42 15.07 4.62
N ALA A 326 -27.91 15.78 5.64
CA ALA A 326 -28.97 16.79 5.50
C ALA A 326 -28.53 17.94 4.57
N GLY A 327 -27.30 18.43 4.70
CA GLY A 327 -26.72 19.46 3.83
C GLY A 327 -26.63 19.01 2.37
N LEU A 328 -26.13 17.80 2.11
CA LEU A 328 -26.07 17.24 0.76
C LEU A 328 -27.46 17.01 0.16
N TRP A 329 -28.41 16.54 0.96
CA TRP A 329 -29.80 16.37 0.54
C TRP A 329 -30.46 17.72 0.19
N TYR A 330 -30.26 18.75 1.03
CA TYR A 330 -30.76 20.11 0.79
C TYR A 330 -30.14 20.67 -0.50
N TRP A 331 -28.81 20.58 -0.64
CA TRP A 331 -28.10 21.03 -1.83
C TRP A 331 -28.59 20.31 -3.10
N ASN A 332 -28.74 18.97 -3.04
CA ASN A 332 -29.26 18.19 -4.16
C ASN A 332 -30.69 18.63 -4.57
N ARG A 333 -31.53 19.01 -3.61
CA ARG A 333 -32.87 19.53 -3.89
C ARG A 333 -32.87 20.89 -4.57
N GLN A 334 -31.96 21.76 -4.18
CA GLN A 334 -31.81 23.09 -4.79
C GLN A 334 -31.33 23.01 -6.25
N GLU A 335 -30.46 22.08 -6.55
CA GLU A 335 -29.93 21.89 -7.91
C GLU A 335 -30.90 21.20 -8.87
N GLY A 336 -31.77 20.35 -8.36
CA GLY A 336 -32.58 19.46 -9.19
C GLY A 336 -31.78 18.40 -9.96
N ASP A 337 -30.46 18.31 -9.72
CA ASP A 337 -29.55 17.34 -10.37
C ASP A 337 -29.10 16.28 -9.35
N SER A 338 -29.28 15.02 -9.73
CA SER A 338 -28.92 13.87 -8.88
C SER A 338 -27.41 13.64 -8.73
N THR A 339 -26.56 14.44 -9.37
CA THR A 339 -25.08 14.28 -9.33
C THR A 339 -24.55 14.47 -7.91
N ILE A 340 -25.07 15.42 -7.13
CA ILE A 340 -24.65 15.66 -5.74
C ILE A 340 -24.95 14.44 -4.87
N ALA A 341 -26.18 13.93 -4.94
CA ALA A 341 -26.56 12.73 -4.19
C ALA A 341 -25.75 11.51 -4.64
N PHE A 342 -25.51 11.36 -5.94
CA PHE A 342 -24.69 10.27 -6.48
C PHE A 342 -23.23 10.35 -6.00
N ALA A 343 -22.63 11.53 -5.99
CA ALA A 343 -21.27 11.73 -5.50
C ALA A 343 -21.15 11.41 -3.99
N GLY A 344 -22.13 11.82 -3.19
CA GLY A 344 -22.21 11.44 -1.76
C GLY A 344 -22.36 9.92 -1.56
N LEU A 345 -23.22 9.27 -2.35
CA LEU A 345 -23.40 7.81 -2.32
C LEU A 345 -22.16 7.08 -2.84
N TRP A 346 -21.45 7.63 -3.83
CA TRP A 346 -20.16 7.09 -4.26
C TRP A 346 -19.15 7.03 -3.10
N MET A 347 -19.06 8.11 -2.31
CA MET A 347 -18.20 8.13 -1.12
C MET A 347 -18.58 7.04 -0.12
N LEU A 348 -19.86 6.94 0.22
CA LEU A 348 -20.35 5.98 1.22
C LEU A 348 -20.16 4.54 0.76
N VAL A 349 -20.57 4.21 -0.47
CA VAL A 349 -20.49 2.87 -1.04
C VAL A 349 -19.03 2.47 -1.28
N GLY A 350 -18.19 3.40 -1.77
CA GLY A 350 -16.77 3.16 -1.96
C GLY A 350 -16.02 2.88 -0.65
N LEU A 351 -16.48 3.47 0.46
CA LEU A 351 -15.90 3.26 1.79
C LEU A 351 -16.40 1.97 2.47
N ALA A 352 -17.55 1.45 2.09
CA ALA A 352 -18.25 0.36 2.78
C ALA A 352 -17.37 -0.87 3.10
N PRO A 353 -16.50 -1.37 2.20
CA PRO A 353 -15.64 -2.51 2.53
C PRO A 353 -14.66 -2.25 3.68
N ALA A 354 -14.15 -1.02 3.81
CA ALA A 354 -13.25 -0.62 4.89
C ALA A 354 -13.98 -0.44 6.24
N LEU A 355 -15.30 -0.37 6.23
CA LEU A 355 -16.11 -0.26 7.46
C LEU A 355 -16.42 -1.62 8.11
N TYR A 356 -15.98 -2.73 7.53
CA TYR A 356 -16.05 -4.03 8.18
C TYR A 356 -14.90 -4.17 9.19
N LEU A 357 -15.02 -3.45 10.32
CA LEU A 357 -13.95 -3.24 11.31
C LEU A 357 -13.40 -4.54 11.93
N ARG A 358 -14.18 -5.62 11.91
CA ARG A 358 -13.76 -6.93 12.46
C ARG A 358 -12.61 -7.59 11.70
N ASN A 359 -12.26 -7.11 10.51
CA ASN A 359 -11.10 -7.57 9.76
C ASN A 359 -9.78 -6.92 10.20
N PHE A 360 -9.84 -5.96 11.12
CA PHE A 360 -8.68 -5.19 11.56
C PHE A 360 -8.42 -5.42 13.05
N GLY A 361 -7.17 -5.27 13.47
CA GLY A 361 -6.83 -5.23 14.88
C GLY A 361 -7.45 -4.03 15.59
N ASN A 362 -7.67 -4.13 16.89
CA ASN A 362 -8.24 -3.05 17.68
C ASN A 362 -7.37 -1.78 17.56
N GLY A 363 -7.99 -0.70 17.14
CA GLY A 363 -7.32 0.60 16.95
C GLY A 363 -6.78 0.86 15.54
N ASP A 364 -6.70 -0.14 14.66
CA ASP A 364 -6.14 -0.03 13.31
C ASP A 364 -7.23 0.09 12.22
N PHE A 365 -8.27 0.90 12.44
CA PHE A 365 -9.43 0.99 11.55
C PHE A 365 -9.31 2.05 10.46
N VAL A 366 -8.44 3.03 10.64
CA VAL A 366 -8.30 4.18 9.74
C VAL A 366 -6.98 4.09 8.97
N ARG A 367 -7.07 4.23 7.65
CA ARG A 367 -5.94 4.29 6.72
C ARG A 367 -6.27 5.28 5.61
N ASP A 368 -5.38 6.18 5.25
CA ASP A 368 -5.65 7.19 4.21
C ASP A 368 -6.00 6.56 2.86
N ARG A 369 -5.38 5.42 2.51
CA ARG A 369 -5.66 4.70 1.27
C ARG A 369 -7.10 4.21 1.11
N TYR A 370 -7.85 3.99 2.19
CA TYR A 370 -9.23 3.50 2.09
C TYR A 370 -10.21 4.56 1.57
N VAL A 371 -9.85 5.84 1.65
CA VAL A 371 -10.66 6.90 1.06
C VAL A 371 -10.23 7.31 -0.34
N TYR A 372 -9.25 6.63 -0.95
CA TYR A 372 -8.79 6.96 -2.29
C TYR A 372 -9.90 6.78 -3.35
N LEU A 373 -10.61 5.64 -3.37
CA LEU A 373 -11.78 5.44 -4.24
C LEU A 373 -12.97 6.36 -3.84
N PRO A 374 -13.36 6.48 -2.57
CA PRO A 374 -14.37 7.44 -2.11
C PRO A 374 -14.09 8.89 -2.48
N SER A 375 -12.83 9.32 -2.51
CA SER A 375 -12.46 10.72 -2.76
C SER A 375 -12.80 11.22 -4.17
N ILE A 376 -13.12 10.35 -5.12
CA ILE A 376 -13.71 10.73 -6.42
C ILE A 376 -15.02 11.52 -6.19
N GLY A 377 -15.90 10.98 -5.34
CA GLY A 377 -17.16 11.67 -4.97
C GLY A 377 -16.89 13.01 -4.27
N PHE A 378 -15.92 13.03 -3.35
CA PHE A 378 -15.51 14.24 -2.66
C PHE A 378 -14.96 15.30 -3.63
N ALA A 379 -14.09 14.94 -4.58
CA ALA A 379 -13.53 15.84 -5.57
C ALA A 379 -14.61 16.46 -6.48
N ILE A 380 -15.62 15.67 -6.85
CA ILE A 380 -16.79 16.16 -7.59
C ILE A 380 -17.57 17.17 -6.77
N LEU A 381 -17.91 16.85 -5.51
CA LEU A 381 -18.63 17.75 -4.61
C LEU A 381 -17.86 19.04 -4.35
N LEU A 382 -16.57 18.95 -4.11
CA LEU A 382 -15.68 20.09 -3.90
C LEU A 382 -15.66 21.01 -5.13
N ALA A 383 -15.51 20.44 -6.34
CA ALA A 383 -15.51 21.22 -7.58
C ALA A 383 -16.86 21.91 -7.83
N MET A 384 -17.98 21.22 -7.58
CA MET A 384 -19.32 21.80 -7.68
C MET A 384 -19.52 22.93 -6.64
N GLY A 385 -19.03 22.75 -5.42
CA GLY A 385 -19.09 23.75 -4.36
C GLY A 385 -18.27 25.01 -4.68
N CYS A 386 -17.05 24.86 -5.16
CA CYS A 386 -16.20 25.99 -5.55
C CYS A 386 -16.85 26.85 -6.65
N ARG A 387 -17.55 26.22 -7.60
CA ARG A 387 -18.28 26.92 -8.67
C ARG A 387 -19.48 27.75 -8.19
N ARG A 388 -19.93 27.52 -6.95
CA ARG A 388 -21.08 28.21 -6.35
C ARG A 388 -20.71 29.35 -5.41
N LEU A 389 -19.43 29.59 -5.22
CA LEU A 389 -19.00 30.73 -4.40
C LEU A 389 -19.56 32.02 -5.01
N PRO A 390 -20.28 32.82 -4.22
CA PRO A 390 -20.89 34.05 -4.70
C PRO A 390 -19.85 35.17 -4.87
N SER A 391 -20.27 36.27 -5.49
CA SER A 391 -19.51 37.52 -5.44
C SER A 391 -19.44 38.07 -4.01
N ILE A 392 -18.31 38.66 -3.69
CA ILE A 392 -18.10 39.37 -2.41
C ILE A 392 -17.89 40.86 -2.75
N LYS A 393 -18.18 41.75 -1.82
CA LYS A 393 -18.00 43.22 -2.02
C LYS A 393 -16.63 43.52 -2.61
N GLY A 394 -16.60 44.15 -3.78
CA GLY A 394 -15.39 44.50 -4.51
C GLY A 394 -14.80 43.38 -5.41
N TRP A 395 -15.37 42.17 -5.39
CA TRP A 395 -14.88 41.00 -6.17
C TRP A 395 -16.02 40.33 -6.93
N SER A 396 -15.80 40.04 -8.22
CA SER A 396 -16.76 39.20 -8.99
C SER A 396 -16.78 37.76 -8.49
N ALA A 397 -17.87 37.04 -8.73
CA ALA A 397 -17.95 35.61 -8.39
C ALA A 397 -16.81 34.79 -9.04
N GLN A 398 -16.44 35.13 -10.25
CA GLN A 398 -15.31 34.48 -10.96
C GLN A 398 -13.98 34.72 -10.26
N ALA A 399 -13.72 35.96 -9.78
CA ALA A 399 -12.50 36.28 -9.05
C ALA A 399 -12.45 35.54 -7.70
N VAL A 400 -13.59 35.46 -6.97
CA VAL A 400 -13.69 34.71 -5.72
C VAL A 400 -13.42 33.23 -5.94
N GLN A 401 -14.05 32.65 -6.96
CA GLN A 401 -13.89 31.24 -7.34
C GLN A 401 -12.44 30.93 -7.73
N ALA A 402 -11.83 31.77 -8.56
CA ALA A 402 -10.43 31.60 -8.97
C ALA A 402 -9.47 31.69 -7.77
N SER A 403 -9.67 32.67 -6.89
CA SER A 403 -8.86 32.82 -5.67
C SER A 403 -8.99 31.63 -4.74
N ALA A 404 -10.22 31.12 -4.54
CA ALA A 404 -10.46 29.95 -3.72
C ALA A 404 -9.76 28.71 -4.29
N VAL A 405 -9.80 28.49 -5.61
CA VAL A 405 -9.10 27.40 -6.27
C VAL A 405 -7.59 27.52 -6.11
N VAL A 406 -7.02 28.72 -6.31
CA VAL A 406 -5.58 28.96 -6.16
C VAL A 406 -5.15 28.67 -4.72
N LEU A 407 -5.88 29.20 -3.72
CA LEU A 407 -5.58 28.97 -2.30
C LEU A 407 -5.68 27.49 -1.94
N LEU A 408 -6.70 26.79 -2.43
CA LEU A 408 -6.86 25.36 -2.24
C LEU A 408 -5.68 24.56 -2.84
N CYS A 409 -5.30 24.87 -4.08
CA CYS A 409 -4.17 24.23 -4.74
C CYS A 409 -2.86 24.47 -3.99
N MET A 410 -2.59 25.72 -3.54
CA MET A 410 -1.42 26.03 -2.74
C MET A 410 -1.41 25.25 -1.42
N ALA A 411 -2.54 25.20 -0.71
CA ALA A 411 -2.66 24.45 0.53
C ALA A 411 -2.42 22.94 0.31
N TYR A 412 -3.00 22.37 -0.74
CA TYR A 412 -2.82 20.94 -1.06
C TYR A 412 -1.38 20.63 -1.48
N VAL A 413 -0.78 21.43 -2.35
CA VAL A 413 0.63 21.25 -2.76
C VAL A 413 1.55 21.34 -1.56
N THR A 414 1.41 22.39 -0.72
CA THR A 414 2.25 22.56 0.46
C THR A 414 2.10 21.39 1.44
N ALA A 415 0.86 20.97 1.70
CA ALA A 415 0.60 19.84 2.60
C ALA A 415 1.14 18.52 2.01
N SER A 416 1.00 18.29 0.70
CA SER A 416 1.52 17.09 0.04
C SER A 416 3.04 17.03 0.09
N LEU A 417 3.74 18.14 -0.21
CA LEU A 417 5.20 18.22 -0.14
C LEU A 417 5.70 18.01 1.29
N ALA A 418 5.03 18.59 2.29
CA ALA A 418 5.41 18.44 3.69
C ALA A 418 5.18 17.03 4.25
N GLN A 419 4.21 16.29 3.72
CA GLN A 419 3.80 15.02 4.30
C GLN A 419 4.42 13.80 3.61
N GLN A 420 4.73 13.86 2.30
CA GLN A 420 5.27 12.70 1.59
C GLN A 420 6.62 12.23 2.13
N VAL A 421 7.44 13.12 2.70
CA VAL A 421 8.76 12.79 3.24
C VAL A 421 8.73 11.75 4.37
N TYR A 422 7.59 11.63 5.06
CA TYR A 422 7.44 10.62 6.12
C TYR A 422 7.38 9.18 5.58
N TRP A 423 7.20 9.00 4.27
CA TRP A 423 7.22 7.71 3.60
C TRP A 423 8.59 7.37 2.98
N ALA A 424 9.62 8.18 3.23
CA ALA A 424 10.94 7.96 2.64
C ALA A 424 11.73 6.79 3.28
N SER A 425 11.37 6.35 4.49
CA SER A 425 11.98 5.20 5.15
C SER A 425 11.09 4.69 6.29
N ASP A 426 11.27 3.43 6.69
CA ASP A 426 10.54 2.81 7.81
C ASP A 426 10.63 3.64 9.10
N LEU A 427 11.82 4.09 9.45
CA LEU A 427 12.01 4.93 10.65
C LEU A 427 11.13 6.18 10.64
N LEU A 428 10.97 6.83 9.49
CA LEU A 428 10.14 8.04 9.38
C LEU A 428 8.65 7.72 9.46
N VAL A 429 8.21 6.61 8.86
CA VAL A 429 6.82 6.13 8.97
C VAL A 429 6.44 5.89 10.43
N TRP A 430 7.26 5.09 11.15
CA TRP A 430 6.99 4.75 12.55
C TRP A 430 7.08 5.97 13.48
N ARG A 431 8.09 6.84 13.31
CA ARG A 431 8.21 8.09 14.08
C ARG A 431 7.02 9.02 13.86
N ARG A 432 6.51 9.10 12.62
CA ARG A 432 5.31 9.91 12.31
C ARG A 432 4.09 9.36 13.05
N GLY A 433 3.88 8.06 13.02
CA GLY A 433 2.79 7.41 13.75
C GLY A 433 2.86 7.69 15.26
N GLN A 434 4.04 7.50 15.88
CA GLN A 434 4.24 7.76 17.30
C GLN A 434 4.05 9.25 17.66
N ALA A 435 4.52 10.18 16.81
CA ALA A 435 4.39 11.61 17.08
C ALA A 435 2.92 12.07 17.07
N LEU A 436 2.09 11.51 16.19
CA LEU A 436 0.67 11.84 16.09
C LEU A 436 -0.19 11.07 17.09
N TYR A 437 0.20 9.86 17.41
CA TYR A 437 -0.52 8.95 18.31
C TYR A 437 0.47 8.32 19.31
N PRO A 438 0.86 9.07 20.37
CA PRO A 438 1.92 8.64 21.31
C PRO A 438 1.64 7.31 22.06
N GLY A 439 0.37 6.90 22.12
CA GLY A 439 -0.04 5.63 22.71
C GLY A 439 -0.38 4.55 21.66
N ASN A 440 0.15 4.64 20.45
CA ASN A 440 -0.11 3.64 19.42
C ASN A 440 0.86 2.45 19.54
N PRO A 441 0.40 1.25 19.97
CA PRO A 441 1.28 0.10 20.16
C PRO A 441 1.94 -0.39 18.86
N TYR A 442 1.28 -0.23 17.71
CA TYR A 442 1.85 -0.56 16.42
C TYR A 442 3.09 0.29 16.10
N ALA A 443 3.02 1.60 16.35
CA ALA A 443 4.14 2.50 16.13
C ALA A 443 5.29 2.24 17.12
N GLU A 444 4.98 1.94 18.36
CA GLU A 444 5.98 1.65 19.40
C GLU A 444 6.74 0.35 19.10
N VAL A 445 6.02 -0.71 18.70
CA VAL A 445 6.62 -1.99 18.31
C VAL A 445 7.43 -1.85 17.02
N GLY A 446 6.92 -1.15 16.01
CA GLY A 446 7.66 -0.88 14.77
C GLY A 446 8.96 -0.11 15.01
N LEU A 447 8.91 0.95 15.85
CA LEU A 447 10.12 1.69 16.24
C LEU A 447 11.10 0.86 17.07
N SER A 448 10.58 -0.03 17.93
CA SER A 448 11.43 -0.96 18.69
C SER A 448 12.23 -1.86 17.75
N ALA A 449 11.59 -2.42 16.71
CA ALA A 449 12.27 -3.22 15.70
C ALA A 449 13.35 -2.40 14.96
N GLU A 450 13.01 -1.20 14.48
CA GLU A 450 13.94 -0.30 13.79
C GLU A 450 15.15 0.08 14.64
N TYR A 451 14.94 0.42 15.90
CA TYR A 451 16.05 0.74 16.80
C TYR A 451 16.90 -0.49 17.14
N SER A 452 16.29 -1.68 17.26
CA SER A 452 17.02 -2.93 17.45
C SER A 452 17.95 -3.24 16.27
N GLU A 453 17.47 -3.05 15.03
CA GLU A 453 18.27 -3.27 13.81
C GLU A 453 19.42 -2.28 13.68
N ARG A 454 19.23 -1.04 14.16
CA ARG A 454 20.27 0.00 14.18
C ARG A 454 21.22 -0.08 15.38
N GLY A 455 21.11 -1.12 16.21
CA GLY A 455 21.95 -1.31 17.39
C GLY A 455 21.58 -0.40 18.59
N ALA A 456 20.51 0.37 18.50
CA ALA A 456 20.04 1.24 19.60
C ALA A 456 19.17 0.45 20.61
N HIS A 457 19.71 -0.62 21.16
CA HIS A 457 19.00 -1.64 21.93
C HIS A 457 18.25 -1.10 23.15
N ASP A 458 18.84 -0.16 23.90
CA ASP A 458 18.18 0.42 25.08
C ASP A 458 16.89 1.17 24.72
N ARG A 459 16.91 1.91 23.57
CA ARG A 459 15.71 2.59 23.06
C ARG A 459 14.65 1.61 22.58
N ALA A 460 15.08 0.54 21.92
CA ALA A 460 14.21 -0.53 21.46
C ALA A 460 13.49 -1.20 22.65
N ILE A 461 14.24 -1.60 23.67
CA ILE A 461 13.71 -2.21 24.88
C ILE A 461 12.72 -1.26 25.58
N ALA A 462 13.07 0.02 25.73
CA ALA A 462 12.20 1.00 26.39
C ALA A 462 10.84 1.18 25.67
N LEU A 463 10.84 1.20 24.33
CA LEU A 463 9.62 1.29 23.53
C LEU A 463 8.77 0.02 23.62
N ALA A 464 9.37 -1.16 23.50
CA ALA A 464 8.66 -2.43 23.63
C ALA A 464 8.09 -2.61 25.06
N GLN A 465 8.83 -2.20 26.11
CA GLN A 465 8.32 -2.17 27.50
C GLN A 465 7.13 -1.23 27.64
N LYS A 466 7.17 -0.06 26.98
CA LYS A 466 6.06 0.88 26.98
C LYS A 466 4.82 0.28 26.32
N ALA A 467 4.97 -0.32 25.14
CA ALA A 467 3.86 -0.98 24.44
C ALA A 467 3.21 -2.08 25.29
N VAL A 468 4.01 -2.94 25.94
CA VAL A 468 3.48 -3.99 26.83
C VAL A 468 2.77 -3.42 28.05
N ARG A 469 3.30 -2.34 28.65
CA ARG A 469 2.72 -1.75 29.85
C ARG A 469 1.41 -1.01 29.58
N GLU A 470 1.35 -0.26 28.46
CA GLU A 470 0.18 0.57 28.13
C GLU A 470 -0.89 -0.22 27.37
N HIS A 471 -0.50 -1.29 26.65
CA HIS A 471 -1.35 -2.13 25.82
C HIS A 471 -1.08 -3.62 26.07
N PRO A 472 -1.40 -4.16 27.26
CA PRO A 472 -1.16 -5.57 27.58
C PRO A 472 -1.98 -6.53 26.69
N GLU A 473 -3.07 -6.05 26.11
CA GLU A 473 -3.90 -6.77 25.14
C GLU A 473 -3.27 -6.89 23.75
N TYR A 474 -2.22 -6.10 23.45
CA TYR A 474 -1.58 -6.11 22.14
C TYR A 474 -0.62 -7.29 22.02
N ALA A 475 -1.03 -8.32 21.30
CA ALA A 475 -0.35 -9.61 21.25
C ALA A 475 1.12 -9.56 20.77
N TYR A 476 1.50 -8.56 19.98
CA TYR A 476 2.87 -8.41 19.48
C TYR A 476 3.83 -7.67 20.44
N GLY A 477 3.31 -7.05 21.50
CA GLY A 477 4.12 -6.35 22.50
C GLY A 477 5.15 -7.27 23.20
N PRO A 478 4.73 -8.40 23.79
CA PRO A 478 5.65 -9.36 24.40
C PRO A 478 6.70 -9.92 23.45
N LEU A 479 6.33 -10.17 22.17
CA LEU A 479 7.25 -10.65 21.15
C LEU A 479 8.32 -9.60 20.83
N ALA A 480 7.93 -8.35 20.58
CA ALA A 480 8.87 -7.25 20.29
C ALA A 480 9.84 -7.01 21.44
N LEU A 481 9.37 -7.17 22.70
CA LEU A 481 10.21 -7.03 23.87
C LEU A 481 11.20 -8.20 24.00
N ALA A 482 10.77 -9.43 23.73
CA ALA A 482 11.64 -10.60 23.70
C ALA A 482 12.73 -10.43 22.62
N GLU A 483 12.35 -10.05 21.39
CA GLU A 483 13.27 -9.79 20.30
C GLU A 483 14.29 -8.70 20.63
N SER A 484 13.85 -7.59 21.24
CA SER A 484 14.72 -6.48 21.63
C SER A 484 15.77 -6.92 22.66
N TYR A 485 15.37 -7.72 23.65
CA TYR A 485 16.31 -8.29 24.63
C TYR A 485 17.30 -9.27 23.98
N ILE A 486 16.83 -10.16 23.11
CA ILE A 486 17.66 -11.16 22.43
C ILE A 486 18.69 -10.47 21.52
N ARG A 487 18.27 -9.45 20.76
CA ARG A 487 19.19 -8.66 19.92
C ARG A 487 20.20 -7.86 20.73
N ALA A 488 19.85 -7.48 21.96
CA ALA A 488 20.76 -6.84 22.91
C ALA A 488 21.73 -7.82 23.61
N GLY A 489 21.66 -9.12 23.31
CA GLY A 489 22.44 -10.16 24.01
C GLY A 489 21.92 -10.51 25.42
N ARG A 490 20.80 -9.96 25.82
CA ARG A 490 20.15 -10.16 27.14
C ARG A 490 19.22 -11.38 27.08
N PHE A 491 19.79 -12.56 26.91
CA PHE A 491 19.05 -13.78 26.59
C PHE A 491 18.11 -14.26 27.68
N ASP A 492 18.48 -14.08 28.93
CA ASP A 492 17.63 -14.53 30.06
C ASP A 492 16.33 -13.75 30.15
N GLU A 493 16.41 -12.42 30.00
CA GLU A 493 15.22 -11.58 29.94
C GLU A 493 14.39 -11.89 28.69
N GLY A 494 15.04 -12.13 27.54
CA GLY A 494 14.36 -12.57 26.31
C GLY A 494 13.55 -13.85 26.54
N ARG A 495 14.13 -14.88 27.18
CA ARG A 495 13.44 -16.13 27.52
C ARG A 495 12.20 -15.93 28.38
N VAL A 496 12.28 -15.04 29.37
CA VAL A 496 11.12 -14.73 30.25
C VAL A 496 9.95 -14.17 29.43
N TRP A 497 10.22 -13.34 28.43
CA TRP A 497 9.18 -12.75 27.61
C TRP A 497 8.64 -13.70 26.54
N LEU A 498 9.46 -14.59 25.99
CA LEU A 498 9.00 -15.64 25.08
C LEU A 498 7.95 -16.56 25.72
N GLN A 499 8.06 -16.83 27.04
CA GLN A 499 7.09 -17.64 27.80
C GLN A 499 5.72 -16.97 27.98
N LYS A 500 5.62 -15.65 27.78
CA LYS A 500 4.38 -14.88 27.92
C LYS A 500 3.60 -14.74 26.61
N ILE A 501 4.14 -15.24 25.50
CA ILE A 501 3.49 -15.15 24.19
C ILE A 501 2.39 -16.20 24.12
N ASP A 502 1.27 -15.83 23.48
CA ASP A 502 0.12 -16.70 23.30
C ASP A 502 0.54 -18.03 22.66
N PRO A 503 0.26 -19.19 23.29
CA PRO A 503 0.55 -20.49 22.73
C PRO A 503 -0.07 -20.74 21.35
N ALA A 504 -1.21 -20.11 21.04
CA ALA A 504 -1.83 -20.20 19.73
C ALA A 504 -0.95 -19.55 18.65
N TYR A 505 -0.33 -18.40 18.95
CA TYR A 505 0.64 -17.78 18.05
C TYR A 505 1.87 -18.67 17.86
N VAL A 506 2.43 -19.22 18.93
CA VAL A 506 3.63 -20.09 18.88
C VAL A 506 3.40 -21.31 17.98
N LYS A 507 2.18 -21.89 18.01
CA LYS A 507 1.79 -23.05 17.18
C LYS A 507 1.47 -22.69 15.72
N SER A 508 1.35 -21.42 15.40
CA SER A 508 1.20 -20.99 14.01
C SER A 508 2.53 -21.16 13.25
N GLU A 509 2.46 -21.34 11.94
CA GLU A 509 3.65 -21.51 11.10
C GLU A 509 4.60 -20.31 11.20
N ILE A 510 4.05 -19.11 11.24
CA ILE A 510 4.81 -17.88 11.42
C ILE A 510 5.45 -17.80 12.81
N GLY A 511 4.70 -18.21 13.85
CA GLY A 511 5.19 -18.28 15.23
C GLY A 511 6.32 -19.28 15.33
N MET A 512 6.16 -20.49 14.82
CA MET A 512 7.21 -21.51 14.80
C MET A 512 8.49 -21.02 14.11
N ALA A 513 8.37 -20.39 12.94
CA ALA A 513 9.51 -19.83 12.22
C ALA A 513 10.21 -18.71 13.00
N THR A 514 9.44 -17.81 13.62
CA THR A 514 9.96 -16.72 14.47
C THR A 514 10.68 -17.26 15.69
N PHE A 515 10.05 -18.19 16.43
CA PHE A 515 10.66 -18.78 17.63
C PHE A 515 11.89 -19.63 17.31
N ALA A 516 11.89 -20.36 16.18
CA ALA A 516 13.08 -21.08 15.74
C ALA A 516 14.26 -20.11 15.53
N GLY A 517 14.03 -18.98 14.86
CA GLY A 517 15.04 -17.94 14.66
C GLY A 517 15.54 -17.33 15.98
N LEU A 518 14.64 -17.07 16.92
CA LEU A 518 14.99 -16.50 18.23
C LEU A 518 15.78 -17.49 19.08
N TYR A 519 15.37 -18.76 19.16
CA TYR A 519 16.13 -19.81 19.85
C TYR A 519 17.50 -20.04 19.20
N GLY A 520 17.57 -20.02 17.86
CA GLY A 520 18.85 -20.12 17.15
C GLY A 520 19.82 -18.99 17.53
N ARG A 521 19.34 -17.73 17.61
CA ARG A 521 20.14 -16.58 18.07
C ARG A 521 20.63 -16.70 19.51
N MET A 522 19.85 -17.36 20.39
CA MET A 522 20.22 -17.61 21.78
C MET A 522 21.17 -18.82 21.95
N GLY A 523 21.45 -19.56 20.86
CA GLY A 523 22.19 -20.81 20.93
C GLY A 523 21.39 -22.01 21.44
N ASP A 524 20.08 -21.86 21.63
CA ASP A 524 19.17 -22.94 22.06
C ASP A 524 18.79 -23.83 20.84
N PHE A 525 19.80 -24.42 20.20
CA PHE A 525 19.65 -25.12 18.91
C PHE A 525 18.67 -26.30 18.97
N ASP A 526 18.61 -27.04 20.09
CA ASP A 526 17.67 -28.17 20.22
C ASP A 526 16.21 -27.72 20.06
N LYS A 527 15.84 -26.60 20.68
CA LYS A 527 14.49 -26.04 20.56
C LYS A 527 14.24 -25.47 19.18
N ALA A 528 15.25 -24.78 18.62
CA ALA A 528 15.17 -24.21 17.29
C ALA A 528 14.94 -25.30 16.24
N LEU A 529 15.70 -26.40 16.29
CA LEU A 529 15.64 -27.51 15.34
C LEU A 529 14.36 -28.34 15.51
N ALA A 530 13.83 -28.49 16.72
CA ALA A 530 12.53 -29.13 16.94
C ALA A 530 11.40 -28.38 16.22
N LEU A 531 11.36 -27.03 16.32
CA LEU A 531 10.41 -26.19 15.59
C LEU A 531 10.63 -26.25 14.08
N CYS A 532 11.89 -26.30 13.64
CA CYS A 532 12.24 -26.48 12.23
C CYS A 532 11.71 -27.81 11.67
N SER A 533 11.86 -28.90 12.40
CA SER A 533 11.33 -30.20 11.99
C SER A 533 9.80 -30.18 11.89
N GLU A 534 9.12 -29.55 12.84
CA GLU A 534 7.65 -29.45 12.82
C GLU A 534 7.15 -28.63 11.63
N ILE A 535 7.73 -27.43 11.38
CA ILE A 535 7.28 -26.59 10.29
C ILE A 535 7.57 -27.21 8.91
N LEU A 536 8.73 -27.83 8.73
CA LEU A 536 9.10 -28.47 7.46
C LEU A 536 8.33 -29.78 7.21
N THR A 537 7.79 -30.40 8.26
CA THR A 537 6.86 -31.55 8.12
C THR A 537 5.51 -31.08 7.59
N LYS A 538 5.02 -29.92 8.04
CA LYS A 538 3.74 -29.33 7.59
C LYS A 538 3.88 -28.70 6.20
N GLU A 539 4.95 -27.95 5.97
CA GLU A 539 5.19 -27.16 4.77
C GLU A 539 6.62 -27.39 4.23
N PRO A 540 6.87 -28.54 3.56
CA PRO A 540 8.23 -28.96 3.16
C PRO A 540 8.90 -28.05 2.11
N ASN A 541 8.13 -27.23 1.41
CA ASN A 541 8.62 -26.29 0.39
C ASN A 541 8.39 -24.83 0.77
N LEU A 542 8.17 -24.54 2.05
CA LEU A 542 8.07 -23.17 2.53
C LEU A 542 9.46 -22.51 2.49
N TYR A 543 9.66 -21.56 1.58
CA TYR A 543 10.94 -20.88 1.38
C TYR A 543 11.52 -20.30 2.67
N SER A 544 10.70 -19.56 3.44
CA SER A 544 11.15 -18.92 4.69
C SER A 544 11.59 -19.95 5.75
N ALA A 545 10.90 -21.09 5.85
CA ALA A 545 11.29 -22.16 6.76
C ALA A 545 12.59 -22.83 6.30
N LEU A 546 12.71 -23.16 5.01
CA LEU A 546 13.93 -23.75 4.44
C LEU A 546 15.14 -22.87 4.69
N TYR A 547 15.02 -21.57 4.42
CA TYR A 547 16.09 -20.61 4.62
C TYR A 547 16.46 -20.45 6.10
N ASN A 548 15.48 -20.20 6.98
CA ASN A 548 15.74 -20.00 8.40
C ASN A 548 16.29 -21.25 9.08
N CYS A 549 15.71 -22.41 8.78
CA CYS A 549 16.16 -23.68 9.35
C CYS A 549 17.56 -24.06 8.82
N GLY A 550 17.81 -23.83 7.52
CA GLY A 550 19.15 -24.02 6.95
C GLY A 550 20.20 -23.14 7.63
N ASN A 551 19.85 -21.89 7.94
CA ASN A 551 20.73 -21.00 8.69
C ASN A 551 20.94 -21.45 10.15
N ILE A 552 19.89 -21.98 10.82
CA ILE A 552 20.02 -22.54 12.18
C ILE A 552 20.94 -23.77 12.19
N HIS A 553 20.80 -24.68 11.20
CA HIS A 553 21.72 -25.81 11.04
C HIS A 553 23.17 -25.33 10.79
N PHE A 554 23.34 -24.30 9.95
CA PHE A 554 24.63 -23.67 9.72
C PHE A 554 25.25 -23.13 11.02
N MET A 555 24.48 -22.36 11.80
CA MET A 555 24.94 -21.81 13.09
C MET A 555 25.27 -22.90 14.11
N ASN A 556 24.63 -24.07 14.01
CA ASN A 556 24.89 -25.26 14.83
C ASN A 556 25.99 -26.17 14.23
N HIS A 557 26.76 -25.69 13.25
CA HIS A 557 27.82 -26.43 12.55
C HIS A 557 27.37 -27.75 11.90
N GLN A 558 26.09 -27.89 11.59
CA GLN A 558 25.51 -29.05 10.90
C GLN A 558 25.46 -28.75 9.38
N PHE A 559 26.64 -28.68 8.75
CA PHE A 559 26.80 -28.15 7.40
C PHE A 559 26.07 -28.96 6.33
N GLY A 560 26.00 -30.30 6.46
CA GLY A 560 25.27 -31.14 5.52
C GLY A 560 23.74 -30.91 5.52
N ASP A 561 23.12 -30.71 6.70
CA ASP A 561 21.71 -30.35 6.78
C ASP A 561 21.47 -28.91 6.33
N ALA A 562 22.38 -27.99 6.65
CA ALA A 562 22.35 -26.63 6.16
C ALA A 562 22.39 -26.60 4.62
N GLU A 563 23.33 -27.32 4.00
CA GLU A 563 23.44 -27.46 2.54
C GLU A 563 22.13 -27.95 1.92
N ARG A 564 21.56 -29.03 2.43
CA ARG A 564 20.31 -29.62 1.91
C ARG A 564 19.15 -28.62 1.91
N LEU A 565 18.96 -27.90 3.03
CA LEU A 565 17.86 -26.95 3.18
C LEU A 565 18.09 -25.67 2.38
N LEU A 566 19.33 -25.12 2.42
CA LEU A 566 19.68 -23.91 1.71
C LEU A 566 19.71 -24.13 0.19
N SER A 567 20.16 -25.30 -0.30
CA SER A 567 20.07 -25.65 -1.71
C SER A 567 18.63 -25.64 -2.18
N ARG A 568 17.71 -26.24 -1.37
CA ARG A 568 16.29 -26.21 -1.70
C ARG A 568 15.71 -24.80 -1.68
N ALA A 569 16.15 -23.94 -0.74
CA ALA A 569 15.77 -22.51 -0.72
C ALA A 569 16.28 -21.78 -1.97
N VAL A 570 17.51 -22.05 -2.42
CA VAL A 570 18.09 -21.49 -3.66
C VAL A 570 17.31 -21.96 -4.90
N GLU A 571 16.89 -23.23 -4.97
CA GLU A 571 16.08 -23.73 -6.08
C GLU A 571 14.70 -23.04 -6.16
N LEU A 572 14.07 -22.77 -5.01
CA LEU A 572 12.76 -22.11 -4.96
C LEU A 572 12.83 -20.60 -5.23
N ALA A 573 13.98 -19.97 -4.94
CA ALA A 573 14.21 -18.54 -5.09
C ALA A 573 15.66 -18.24 -5.53
N PRO A 574 16.01 -18.60 -6.78
CA PRO A 574 17.38 -18.50 -7.29
C PRO A 574 17.92 -17.07 -7.37
N GLU A 575 17.04 -16.05 -7.33
CA GLU A 575 17.42 -14.63 -7.34
C GLU A 575 17.65 -14.05 -5.93
N GLN A 576 17.47 -14.84 -4.88
CA GLN A 576 17.75 -14.38 -3.52
C GLN A 576 19.22 -14.56 -3.18
N ALA A 577 19.85 -13.45 -2.73
CA ALA A 577 21.26 -13.45 -2.36
C ALA A 577 21.54 -14.20 -1.05
N ALA A 578 20.68 -14.00 -0.04
CA ALA A 578 20.91 -14.50 1.31
C ALA A 578 21.03 -16.04 1.40
N PRO A 579 20.15 -16.88 0.80
CA PRO A 579 20.34 -18.34 0.83
C PRO A 579 21.62 -18.79 0.15
N LYS A 580 22.02 -18.13 -0.95
CA LYS A 580 23.28 -18.42 -1.64
C LYS A 580 24.49 -18.07 -0.78
N HIS A 581 24.42 -16.93 -0.09
CA HIS A 581 25.47 -16.54 0.84
C HIS A 581 25.66 -17.58 1.94
N PHE A 582 24.60 -17.98 2.63
CA PHE A 582 24.70 -19.00 3.70
C PHE A 582 25.04 -20.39 3.17
N LEU A 583 24.57 -20.76 1.97
CA LEU A 583 24.98 -22.01 1.31
C LEU A 583 26.49 -21.99 0.99
N GLY A 584 26.95 -20.89 0.38
CA GLY A 584 28.37 -20.72 0.07
C GLY A 584 29.26 -20.74 1.32
N ARG A 585 28.79 -20.12 2.42
CA ARG A 585 29.50 -20.18 3.72
C ARG A 585 29.48 -21.57 4.33
N ALA A 586 28.35 -22.27 4.28
CA ALA A 586 28.26 -23.64 4.82
C ALA A 586 29.24 -24.57 4.11
N LEU A 587 29.35 -24.47 2.78
CA LEU A 587 30.32 -25.24 1.98
C LEU A 587 31.75 -24.82 2.27
N LEU A 588 32.02 -23.52 2.40
CA LEU A 588 33.35 -23.00 2.73
C LEU A 588 33.79 -23.49 4.11
N GLU A 589 32.95 -23.36 5.14
CA GLU A 589 33.28 -23.78 6.51
C GLU A 589 33.33 -25.32 6.65
N ASP A 590 32.70 -26.06 5.74
CA ASP A 590 32.84 -27.53 5.58
C ASP A 590 34.12 -27.95 4.82
N GLY A 591 34.95 -26.97 4.42
CA GLY A 591 36.18 -27.22 3.68
C GLY A 591 35.99 -27.42 2.16
N ARG A 592 34.82 -27.19 1.63
CA ARG A 592 34.42 -27.37 0.20
C ARG A 592 34.37 -26.01 -0.53
N ASN A 593 35.46 -25.24 -0.41
CA ASN A 593 35.50 -23.87 -0.93
C ASN A 593 35.23 -23.77 -2.45
N GLU A 594 35.75 -24.75 -3.24
CA GLU A 594 35.54 -24.75 -4.70
C GLU A 594 34.05 -24.82 -5.07
N GLU A 595 33.24 -25.53 -4.29
CA GLU A 595 31.78 -25.63 -4.47
C GLU A 595 31.05 -24.40 -3.88
N GLY A 596 31.55 -23.82 -2.78
CA GLY A 596 30.95 -22.68 -2.10
C GLY A 596 31.18 -21.34 -2.81
N GLN A 597 32.35 -21.12 -3.41
CA GLN A 597 32.75 -19.86 -4.03
C GLN A 597 31.80 -19.35 -5.12
N PRO A 598 31.27 -20.19 -6.03
CA PRO A 598 30.27 -19.75 -7.01
C PRO A 598 29.00 -19.15 -6.36
N TYR A 599 28.53 -19.70 -5.24
CA TYR A 599 27.36 -19.18 -4.53
C TYR A 599 27.66 -17.85 -3.83
N LEU A 600 28.84 -17.70 -3.20
CA LEU A 600 29.28 -16.43 -2.60
C LEU A 600 29.41 -15.33 -3.67
N ARG A 601 29.96 -15.66 -4.83
CA ARG A 601 30.05 -14.73 -5.97
C ARG A 601 28.68 -14.31 -6.49
N GLN A 602 27.74 -15.27 -6.61
CA GLN A 602 26.39 -14.95 -7.01
C GLN A 602 25.67 -14.09 -5.97
N ALA A 603 25.88 -14.33 -4.68
CA ALA A 603 25.29 -13.52 -3.61
C ALA A 603 25.78 -12.06 -3.68
N ALA A 604 27.09 -11.84 -3.80
CA ALA A 604 27.69 -10.51 -3.94
C ALA A 604 27.26 -9.80 -5.24
N ALA A 605 27.02 -10.54 -6.33
CA ALA A 605 26.53 -9.99 -7.58
C ALA A 605 25.03 -9.61 -7.51
N LEU A 606 24.22 -10.40 -6.81
CA LEU A 606 22.79 -10.16 -6.65
C LEU A 606 22.49 -8.96 -5.73
N ASP A 607 23.30 -8.77 -4.68
CA ASP A 607 23.19 -7.60 -3.81
C ASP A 607 24.58 -7.08 -3.42
N SER A 608 25.09 -6.21 -4.29
CA SER A 608 26.44 -5.63 -4.15
C SER A 608 26.56 -4.54 -3.07
N LYS A 609 25.50 -4.26 -2.33
CA LYS A 609 25.50 -3.26 -1.25
C LYS A 609 25.68 -3.88 0.14
N VAL A 610 25.63 -5.20 0.25
CA VAL A 610 25.82 -5.92 1.51
C VAL A 610 27.30 -6.23 1.71
N TRP A 611 27.92 -5.54 2.66
CA TRP A 611 29.35 -5.67 2.96
C TRP A 611 29.77 -7.10 3.32
N ASP A 612 28.93 -7.84 4.04
CA ASP A 612 29.18 -9.21 4.49
C ASP A 612 29.33 -10.20 3.33
N TYR A 613 28.60 -9.99 2.22
CA TYR A 613 28.74 -10.82 1.01
C TYR A 613 30.10 -10.65 0.36
N HIS A 614 30.61 -9.42 0.30
CA HIS A 614 31.95 -9.13 -0.18
C HIS A 614 33.04 -9.66 0.77
N TYR A 615 32.80 -9.53 2.09
CA TYR A 615 33.74 -10.07 3.07
C TYR A 615 33.95 -11.58 2.90
N TRP A 616 32.87 -12.36 2.87
CA TRP A 616 32.96 -13.82 2.75
C TRP A 616 33.42 -14.29 1.37
N LEU A 617 33.14 -13.56 0.31
CA LEU A 617 33.73 -13.81 -1.00
C LEU A 617 35.24 -13.56 -0.97
N GLY A 618 35.67 -12.52 -0.27
CA GLY A 618 37.08 -12.26 0.00
C GLY A 618 37.77 -13.39 0.75
N VAL A 619 37.12 -13.93 1.80
CA VAL A 619 37.61 -15.11 2.55
C VAL A 619 37.76 -16.32 1.62
N SER A 620 36.79 -16.59 0.78
CA SER A 620 36.82 -17.70 -0.19
C SER A 620 37.96 -17.54 -1.21
N PHE A 621 38.23 -16.33 -1.70
CA PHE A 621 39.38 -16.06 -2.58
C PHE A 621 40.72 -16.22 -1.85
N GLU A 622 40.82 -15.79 -0.59
CA GLU A 622 42.00 -15.97 0.24
C GLU A 622 42.31 -17.45 0.41
N GLU A 623 41.35 -18.28 0.74
CA GLU A 623 41.49 -19.73 0.87
C GLU A 623 41.86 -20.42 -0.45
N SER A 624 41.39 -19.89 -1.58
CA SER A 624 41.78 -20.37 -2.91
C SER A 624 43.18 -19.87 -3.35
N GLY A 625 43.91 -19.09 -2.52
CA GLY A 625 45.19 -18.49 -2.85
C GLY A 625 45.12 -17.30 -3.82
N ASN A 626 43.94 -16.80 -4.15
CA ASN A 626 43.77 -15.67 -5.06
C ASN A 626 43.78 -14.33 -4.29
N MET A 627 44.98 -13.95 -3.81
CA MET A 627 45.19 -12.77 -2.98
C MET A 627 44.77 -11.44 -3.63
N PRO A 628 44.95 -11.21 -4.97
CA PRO A 628 44.49 -9.97 -5.59
C PRO A 628 42.96 -9.79 -5.52
N GLN A 629 42.20 -10.86 -5.79
CA GLN A 629 40.73 -10.80 -5.70
C GLN A 629 40.25 -10.71 -4.25
N ALA A 630 40.89 -11.45 -3.32
CA ALA A 630 40.58 -11.34 -1.89
C ALA A 630 40.72 -9.89 -1.40
N ARG A 631 41.86 -9.22 -1.77
CA ARG A 631 42.08 -7.80 -1.42
C ARG A 631 41.00 -6.88 -1.97
N ALA A 632 40.63 -7.05 -3.25
CA ALA A 632 39.59 -6.23 -3.88
C ALA A 632 38.22 -6.37 -3.16
N GLU A 633 37.83 -7.59 -2.79
CA GLU A 633 36.58 -7.85 -2.09
C GLU A 633 36.58 -7.31 -0.65
N TYR A 634 37.70 -7.44 0.09
CA TYR A 634 37.84 -6.82 1.42
C TYR A 634 37.80 -5.28 1.37
N GLN A 635 38.40 -4.67 0.34
CA GLN A 635 38.30 -3.22 0.11
C GLN A 635 36.86 -2.80 -0.18
N GLN A 636 36.14 -3.57 -0.98
CA GLN A 636 34.72 -3.30 -1.25
C GLN A 636 33.87 -3.46 0.03
N ALA A 637 34.10 -4.48 0.84
CA ALA A 637 33.44 -4.64 2.13
C ALA A 637 33.67 -3.44 3.04
N LEU A 638 34.90 -2.93 3.14
CA LEU A 638 35.23 -1.74 3.93
C LEU A 638 34.66 -0.45 3.37
N LYS A 639 34.52 -0.33 2.05
CA LYS A 639 33.85 0.82 1.43
C LYS A 639 32.37 0.86 1.82
N LEU A 640 31.73 -0.28 1.98
CA LEU A 640 30.33 -0.41 2.36
C LEU A 640 30.13 -0.32 3.88
N ASN A 641 31.06 -0.86 4.67
CA ASN A 641 31.06 -0.77 6.13
C ASN A 641 32.46 -0.43 6.64
N GLN A 642 32.70 0.86 6.88
CA GLN A 642 33.99 1.39 7.33
C GLN A 642 34.38 0.91 8.74
N ASP A 643 33.44 0.42 9.52
CA ASP A 643 33.65 -0.02 10.90
C ASP A 643 33.90 -1.53 11.03
N SER A 644 33.83 -2.30 9.92
CA SER A 644 34.13 -3.74 9.96
C SER A 644 35.55 -4.01 10.41
N THR A 645 35.69 -4.49 11.63
CA THR A 645 36.98 -4.88 12.22
C THR A 645 37.54 -6.10 11.52
N GLU A 646 36.72 -7.06 11.13
CA GLU A 646 37.08 -8.30 10.46
C GLU A 646 37.72 -8.01 9.10
N ALA A 647 37.08 -7.17 8.28
CA ALA A 647 37.60 -6.81 6.97
C ALA A 647 38.92 -6.00 7.08
N LYS A 648 39.04 -5.12 8.09
CA LYS A 648 40.30 -4.40 8.38
C LYS A 648 41.44 -5.34 8.71
N ILE A 649 41.22 -6.30 9.61
CA ILE A 649 42.24 -7.29 10.01
C ILE A 649 42.67 -8.11 8.81
N LYS A 650 41.73 -8.61 8.02
CA LYS A 650 42.04 -9.40 6.81
C LYS A 650 42.82 -8.59 5.77
N LEU A 651 42.43 -7.36 5.50
CA LEU A 651 43.14 -6.51 4.54
C LEU A 651 44.58 -6.19 4.99
N THR A 652 44.76 -5.82 6.27
CA THR A 652 46.09 -5.53 6.85
C THR A 652 47.01 -6.76 6.79
N ALA A 653 46.44 -7.96 7.05
CA ALA A 653 47.21 -9.21 6.96
C ALA A 653 47.68 -9.52 5.52
N LEU A 654 46.95 -9.09 4.50
CA LEU A 654 47.34 -9.21 3.09
C LEU A 654 48.33 -8.13 2.63
N GLU A 655 48.39 -6.98 3.30
CA GLU A 655 49.34 -5.90 3.00
C GLU A 655 50.72 -6.13 3.65
N GLY A 656 50.77 -6.93 4.72
CA GLY A 656 52.01 -7.30 5.41
C GLY A 656 52.71 -8.53 4.86
N LYS A 657 52.11 -9.21 3.88
CA LYS A 657 52.71 -10.31 3.11
C LYS A 657 53.15 -9.82 1.74
#